data_50ad3339d89a1a1f9e94b70d0a842da2
#
_entry.id   50ad3339d89a1a1f9e94b70d0a842da2
#
_cell.length_a   1.000
_cell.length_b   1.000
_cell.length_c   1.000
_cell.angle_alpha   90.00
_cell.angle_beta   90.00
_cell.angle_gamma   90.00
#
_symmetry.space_group_name_H-M   'P 1'
#
loop_
_entity.id
_entity.type
_entity.pdbx_description
1 polymer ?
#
loop_
_entity_poly.entity_id
_entity_poly.type
_entity_poly.pdbx_seq_one_letter_code
_entity_poly.pdbx_strand_id
1 'polypeptide(L)'
;MQFDKPAGTNPIDRLKVVGQPVLRIDGQLKTTGQAMYAYEWHDPKTRYAYGYPVGSAIAKGAIKSIDTSIARKAPGVLAVVTALDVGERAKGKFNTVRLFGGRQIQHYHQAIAVVVAETFEQARAAAALVKVDYSEEQGSFALGKAMDTATKPETGDPDSSAGDFDAAFKAAPVTCEETYTTPDQSHAMMEPHASIAAWDGDDLSLWTSSQMIDWWRSDLATTLDIDKEKIHLMSPFIGGGFGGKLFLRADAVLAAFGAKAAKRPVKVALPRPFVINNTTHRPATIQRVRIGAQSDGRITAIGHESWSGDQAGGQLEAAVLQTRLLYAGENRMTAMRLATLDLPEGNAMRAPGEAPGLMALEVAMDEMAEKLGIDPIEFRIINDTQVDPENPERPFSHRDLVGCLKLGAERFGWEKRGAPGSRREGNWLIGMGVAAAFRNNMVLPSGARVRLDNQGIVTVETDMTDIGTGSYTIIAQTAAEMMGVTIDKVGVQLGDSRFPVSAGSGGQFGANSSTSGVYAACVKLRDAIAQKLGFNSEDVVFEDGQVLSGNRSVSLAEAAGPEGLLAEDTMQWGNLSETHQQSTFGAHFVEVGVDVATGETRIRRMLAVCAAGRILNPVTARSQVIGAMTMGVGGALSEELAVDTRRGFFVNHDLAGYEVAVHADVPHQEVIFMDETDPMSSPMKAKGIGELGLCGVSAAIANAIHNASGVRVRHYPITLEKLIDSLPDVA
;
A
#
# COMPACT_ATOMS: atom_id res chain seq x y z
N MET A 1 -17.17 -13.83 15.35
CA MET A 1 -17.57 -12.66 16.20
C MET A 1 -18.04 -11.53 15.30
N GLN A 2 -19.03 -10.76 15.73
CA GLN A 2 -19.55 -9.59 14.98
C GLN A 2 -19.20 -8.31 15.72
N PHE A 3 -18.61 -7.34 14.99
CA PHE A 3 -18.34 -5.99 15.51
C PHE A 3 -19.34 -5.01 14.90
N ASP A 4 -20.42 -4.76 15.62
CA ASP A 4 -21.57 -3.93 15.22
C ASP A 4 -21.91 -2.82 16.21
N LYS A 5 -21.14 -2.69 17.29
CA LYS A 5 -21.28 -1.69 18.34
C LYS A 5 -19.92 -1.12 18.73
N PRO A 6 -19.87 0.12 19.24
CA PRO A 6 -18.64 0.70 19.75
C PRO A 6 -17.97 -0.21 20.80
N ALA A 7 -16.65 -0.33 20.73
CA ALA A 7 -15.89 -1.13 21.68
C ALA A 7 -16.00 -0.56 23.10
N GLY A 8 -16.54 -1.36 24.02
CA GLY A 8 -16.47 -1.10 25.45
C GLY A 8 -15.07 -1.34 26.02
N THR A 9 -14.96 -1.31 27.35
CA THR A 9 -13.74 -1.75 28.04
C THR A 9 -13.53 -3.24 27.85
N ASN A 10 -12.30 -3.62 27.48
CA ASN A 10 -11.93 -4.99 27.20
C ASN A 10 -10.47 -5.28 27.61
N PRO A 11 -9.98 -6.53 27.57
CA PRO A 11 -8.64 -6.87 28.04
C PRO A 11 -7.49 -6.09 27.38
N ILE A 12 -7.66 -5.60 26.15
CA ILE A 12 -6.67 -4.77 25.43
C ILE A 12 -6.41 -3.43 26.15
N ASP A 13 -7.39 -2.92 26.86
CA ASP A 13 -7.27 -1.62 27.56
C ASP A 13 -6.32 -1.66 28.77
N ARG A 14 -5.83 -2.85 29.17
CA ARG A 14 -4.82 -2.98 30.23
C ARG A 14 -3.45 -2.47 29.82
N LEU A 15 -3.13 -2.56 28.51
CA LEU A 15 -1.90 -2.04 27.89
C LEU A 15 -0.60 -2.55 28.55
N LYS A 16 -0.61 -3.79 29.05
CA LYS A 16 0.59 -4.43 29.61
C LYS A 16 1.59 -4.84 28.53
N VAL A 17 1.08 -5.24 27.36
CA VAL A 17 1.88 -5.69 26.20
C VAL A 17 1.53 -4.89 24.94
N VAL A 18 0.25 -4.69 24.67
CA VAL A 18 -0.21 -3.81 23.57
C VAL A 18 0.14 -2.35 23.90
N GLY A 19 0.60 -1.59 22.92
CA GLY A 19 1.07 -0.21 23.12
C GLY A 19 2.52 -0.09 23.60
N GLN A 20 3.15 -1.21 24.02
CA GLN A 20 4.54 -1.20 24.46
C GLN A 20 5.52 -1.22 23.26
N PRO A 21 6.71 -0.59 23.39
CA PRO A 21 7.70 -0.49 22.31
C PRO A 21 8.49 -1.80 22.11
N VAL A 22 7.79 -2.86 21.74
CA VAL A 22 8.40 -4.16 21.49
C VAL A 22 9.12 -4.17 20.15
N LEU A 23 10.37 -4.64 20.12
CA LEU A 23 11.11 -4.86 18.89
C LEU A 23 10.48 -6.01 18.08
N ARG A 24 10.69 -5.99 16.76
CA ARG A 24 10.16 -7.02 15.85
C ARG A 24 10.61 -8.42 16.29
N ILE A 25 9.67 -9.31 16.59
CA ILE A 25 9.98 -10.70 16.98
C ILE A 25 10.56 -11.51 15.81
N ASP A 26 10.23 -11.12 14.56
CA ASP A 26 10.75 -11.69 13.31
C ASP A 26 12.09 -11.07 12.87
N GLY A 27 12.56 -10.02 13.55
CA GLY A 27 13.74 -9.25 13.16
C GLY A 27 15.03 -10.08 13.14
N GLN A 28 15.23 -10.96 14.11
CA GLN A 28 16.41 -11.82 14.18
C GLN A 28 16.49 -12.77 12.98
N LEU A 29 15.38 -13.40 12.60
CA LEU A 29 15.32 -14.28 11.44
C LEU A 29 15.73 -13.55 10.15
N LYS A 30 15.24 -12.31 9.97
CA LYS A 30 15.52 -11.48 8.80
C LYS A 30 16.98 -11.01 8.74
N THR A 31 17.55 -10.59 9.86
CA THR A 31 18.93 -10.06 9.91
C THR A 31 20.00 -11.14 9.89
N THR A 32 19.66 -12.39 10.23
CA THR A 32 20.60 -13.53 10.19
C THR A 32 20.46 -14.40 8.93
N GLY A 33 19.56 -14.03 7.99
CA GLY A 33 19.31 -14.80 6.78
C GLY A 33 18.54 -16.11 7.00
N GLN A 34 17.86 -16.25 8.13
CA GLN A 34 17.04 -17.43 8.44
C GLN A 34 15.58 -17.27 8.01
N ALA A 35 15.13 -16.06 7.70
CA ALA A 35 13.82 -15.82 7.13
C ALA A 35 13.77 -16.34 5.68
N MET A 36 12.90 -17.31 5.43
CA MET A 36 12.79 -17.94 4.11
C MET A 36 11.85 -17.13 3.20
N TYR A 37 12.42 -16.19 2.45
CA TYR A 37 11.70 -15.47 1.39
C TYR A 37 11.37 -16.39 0.21
N ALA A 38 10.46 -15.98 -0.66
CA ALA A 38 9.92 -16.84 -1.72
C ALA A 38 10.97 -17.56 -2.56
N TYR A 39 11.99 -16.85 -3.05
CA TYR A 39 13.03 -17.45 -3.90
C TYR A 39 14.11 -18.21 -3.13
N GLU A 40 14.26 -17.94 -1.84
CA GLU A 40 15.26 -18.56 -0.96
C GLU A 40 14.84 -19.92 -0.44
N TRP A 41 13.53 -20.22 -0.52
CA TRP A 41 13.01 -21.52 -0.06
C TRP A 41 13.73 -22.67 -0.76
N HIS A 42 14.29 -23.59 0.03
CA HIS A 42 15.03 -24.74 -0.47
C HIS A 42 14.93 -25.95 0.46
N ASP A 43 14.89 -27.11 -0.14
CA ASP A 43 15.14 -28.39 0.50
C ASP A 43 16.41 -28.99 -0.11
N PRO A 44 17.46 -29.30 0.68
CA PRO A 44 18.71 -29.83 0.15
C PRO A 44 18.58 -31.16 -0.62
N LYS A 45 17.48 -31.89 -0.41
CA LYS A 45 17.18 -33.16 -1.10
C LYS A 45 16.46 -32.93 -2.42
N THR A 46 15.91 -31.76 -2.64
CA THR A 46 15.14 -31.43 -3.82
C THR A 46 16.01 -30.85 -4.93
N ARG A 47 15.93 -31.43 -6.12
CA ARG A 47 16.60 -30.92 -7.31
C ARG A 47 15.72 -29.90 -8.01
N TYR A 48 15.91 -28.63 -7.72
CA TYR A 48 15.20 -27.53 -8.37
C TYR A 48 15.65 -27.33 -9.82
N ALA A 49 14.75 -26.82 -10.66
CA ALA A 49 15.05 -26.20 -11.94
C ALA A 49 14.76 -24.71 -11.89
N TYR A 50 15.26 -23.97 -12.89
CA TYR A 50 15.16 -22.53 -12.94
C TYR A 50 14.41 -22.11 -14.20
N GLY A 51 13.38 -21.30 -14.06
CA GLY A 51 12.62 -20.74 -15.16
C GLY A 51 13.00 -19.27 -15.40
N TYR A 52 13.19 -18.91 -16.66
CA TYR A 52 13.43 -17.53 -17.08
C TYR A 52 12.31 -17.05 -18.00
N PRO A 53 11.65 -15.90 -17.73
CA PRO A 53 10.52 -15.40 -18.53
C PRO A 53 11.01 -14.83 -19.85
N VAL A 54 10.19 -14.98 -20.90
CA VAL A 54 10.32 -14.27 -22.17
C VAL A 54 9.13 -13.35 -22.31
N GLY A 55 9.38 -12.04 -22.48
CA GLY A 55 8.36 -11.02 -22.64
C GLY A 55 8.14 -10.62 -24.08
N SER A 56 6.98 -10.05 -24.35
CA SER A 56 6.67 -9.42 -25.62
C SER A 56 7.62 -8.26 -25.92
N ALA A 57 8.07 -8.17 -27.16
CA ALA A 57 8.87 -7.04 -27.66
C ALA A 57 7.99 -5.88 -28.20
N ILE A 58 6.67 -6.06 -28.24
CA ILE A 58 5.69 -5.05 -28.65
C ILE A 58 4.72 -4.76 -27.51
N ALA A 59 4.12 -3.57 -27.53
CA ALA A 59 3.14 -3.17 -26.51
C ALA A 59 1.71 -3.57 -26.89
N LYS A 60 1.38 -3.67 -28.18
CA LYS A 60 0.03 -4.01 -28.67
C LYS A 60 0.10 -4.83 -29.95
N GLY A 61 -0.77 -5.81 -30.07
CA GLY A 61 -0.91 -6.64 -31.27
C GLY A 61 -1.10 -8.12 -30.95
N ALA A 62 -0.51 -8.99 -31.79
CA ALA A 62 -0.66 -10.43 -31.61
C ALA A 62 0.62 -11.21 -32.00
N ILE A 63 0.84 -12.35 -31.39
CA ILE A 63 1.87 -13.33 -31.74
C ILE A 63 1.43 -14.05 -33.02
N LYS A 64 2.22 -13.98 -34.09
CA LYS A 64 2.07 -14.81 -35.30
C LYS A 64 2.66 -16.19 -35.06
N SER A 65 3.92 -16.25 -34.62
CA SER A 65 4.62 -17.50 -34.33
C SER A 65 5.69 -17.33 -33.24
N ILE A 66 6.02 -18.42 -32.55
CA ILE A 66 7.14 -18.51 -31.62
C ILE A 66 8.02 -19.68 -32.03
N ASP A 67 9.28 -19.41 -32.45
CA ASP A 67 10.25 -20.43 -32.72
C ASP A 67 11.14 -20.69 -31.50
N THR A 68 10.99 -21.87 -30.92
CA THR A 68 11.74 -22.36 -29.77
C THR A 68 12.79 -23.41 -30.11
N SER A 69 12.99 -23.71 -31.41
CA SER A 69 13.76 -24.87 -31.90
C SER A 69 15.21 -24.85 -31.40
N ILE A 70 15.87 -23.68 -31.38
CA ILE A 70 17.24 -23.51 -30.90
C ILE A 70 17.27 -23.53 -29.37
N ALA A 71 16.33 -22.82 -28.70
CA ALA A 71 16.25 -22.76 -27.24
C ALA A 71 16.06 -24.15 -26.62
N ARG A 72 15.17 -24.99 -27.19
CA ARG A 72 14.92 -26.36 -26.70
C ARG A 72 16.17 -27.28 -26.81
N LYS A 73 17.10 -26.98 -27.68
CA LYS A 73 18.37 -27.75 -27.89
C LYS A 73 19.55 -27.19 -27.10
N ALA A 74 19.37 -26.03 -26.45
CA ALA A 74 20.43 -25.40 -25.68
C ALA A 74 20.83 -26.26 -24.46
N PRO A 75 22.11 -26.26 -24.05
CA PRO A 75 22.57 -27.06 -22.93
C PRO A 75 21.82 -26.83 -21.67
N GLY A 76 21.39 -27.91 -20.98
CA GLY A 76 20.71 -27.87 -19.71
C GLY A 76 19.24 -27.47 -19.78
N VAL A 77 18.67 -27.15 -20.94
CA VAL A 77 17.25 -26.85 -21.08
C VAL A 77 16.40 -28.10 -20.87
N LEU A 78 15.42 -28.02 -20.00
CA LEU A 78 14.50 -29.11 -19.61
C LEU A 78 13.17 -28.99 -20.31
N ALA A 79 12.64 -27.74 -20.40
CA ALA A 79 11.37 -27.45 -21.04
C ALA A 79 11.34 -26.01 -21.55
N VAL A 80 10.54 -25.76 -22.57
CA VAL A 80 10.13 -24.43 -23.02
C VAL A 80 8.62 -24.44 -23.17
N VAL A 81 7.91 -23.60 -22.41
CA VAL A 81 6.47 -23.47 -22.47
C VAL A 81 6.14 -22.11 -23.02
N THR A 82 5.35 -22.06 -24.09
CA THR A 82 4.95 -20.81 -24.74
C THR A 82 3.48 -20.50 -24.48
N ALA A 83 3.09 -19.25 -24.64
CA ALA A 83 1.70 -18.82 -24.59
C ALA A 83 0.80 -19.54 -25.59
N LEU A 84 1.38 -19.95 -26.74
CA LEU A 84 0.67 -20.72 -27.76
C LEU A 84 0.45 -22.20 -27.35
N ASP A 85 1.41 -22.80 -26.63
CA ASP A 85 1.29 -24.18 -26.11
C ASP A 85 0.19 -24.26 -25.04
N VAL A 86 0.06 -23.21 -24.22
CA VAL A 86 -0.91 -23.14 -23.12
C VAL A 86 -2.32 -22.78 -23.63
N GLY A 87 -2.41 -22.05 -24.74
CA GLY A 87 -3.67 -21.54 -25.29
C GLY A 87 -4.28 -20.43 -24.46
N GLU A 88 -5.54 -20.09 -24.76
CA GLU A 88 -6.29 -19.07 -24.04
C GLU A 88 -6.55 -19.52 -22.59
N ARG A 89 -6.26 -18.63 -21.63
CA ARG A 89 -6.53 -18.85 -20.21
C ARG A 89 -7.45 -17.76 -19.66
N ALA A 90 -8.24 -18.09 -18.66
CA ALA A 90 -9.02 -17.10 -17.94
C ALA A 90 -8.08 -16.16 -17.17
N LYS A 91 -8.44 -14.89 -17.10
CA LYS A 91 -7.78 -13.96 -16.19
C LYS A 91 -8.39 -14.09 -14.79
N GLY A 92 -7.60 -13.83 -13.76
CA GLY A 92 -8.09 -13.73 -12.41
C GLY A 92 -9.08 -12.56 -12.25
N LYS A 93 -9.88 -12.59 -11.21
CA LYS A 93 -10.85 -11.54 -10.88
C LYS A 93 -10.22 -10.16 -10.74
N PHE A 94 -9.01 -10.13 -10.17
CA PHE A 94 -8.30 -8.90 -9.85
C PHE A 94 -7.25 -8.49 -10.89
N ASN A 95 -7.14 -9.22 -12.01
CA ASN A 95 -6.23 -8.88 -13.09
C ASN A 95 -6.98 -8.16 -14.23
N THR A 96 -6.44 -7.07 -14.70
CA THR A 96 -6.96 -6.35 -15.87
C THR A 96 -6.66 -7.11 -17.15
N VAL A 97 -5.44 -7.66 -17.28
CA VAL A 97 -4.98 -8.44 -18.43
C VAL A 97 -4.69 -9.89 -18.07
N ARG A 98 -4.57 -10.75 -19.10
CA ARG A 98 -4.09 -12.12 -18.92
C ARG A 98 -2.61 -12.12 -18.60
N LEU A 99 -2.22 -12.87 -17.58
CA LEU A 99 -0.83 -12.96 -17.16
C LEU A 99 0.01 -13.84 -18.09
N PHE A 100 -0.59 -14.87 -18.71
CA PHE A 100 0.07 -15.80 -19.62
C PHE A 100 -0.95 -16.58 -20.45
N GLY A 101 -0.65 -16.81 -21.73
CA GLY A 101 -1.46 -17.64 -22.64
C GLY A 101 -2.15 -16.86 -23.75
N GLY A 102 -2.42 -17.55 -24.86
CA GLY A 102 -3.05 -16.98 -26.05
C GLY A 102 -2.10 -16.21 -26.97
N ARG A 103 -2.68 -15.50 -27.95
CA ARG A 103 -1.92 -14.74 -28.97
C ARG A 103 -1.90 -13.25 -28.72
N GLN A 104 -2.88 -12.72 -28.02
CA GLN A 104 -3.04 -11.28 -27.85
C GLN A 104 -1.97 -10.68 -26.96
N ILE A 105 -1.36 -9.59 -27.40
CA ILE A 105 -0.44 -8.76 -26.63
C ILE A 105 -1.13 -7.44 -26.29
N GLN A 106 -1.15 -7.11 -25.01
CA GLN A 106 -1.84 -5.96 -24.45
C GLN A 106 -0.88 -4.91 -23.85
N HIS A 107 0.36 -5.31 -23.53
CA HIS A 107 1.42 -4.41 -23.08
C HIS A 107 2.81 -4.97 -23.37
N TYR A 108 3.81 -4.12 -23.37
CA TYR A 108 5.21 -4.49 -23.49
C TYR A 108 5.64 -5.42 -22.33
N HIS A 109 6.51 -6.41 -22.61
CA HIS A 109 6.94 -7.44 -21.66
C HIS A 109 5.82 -8.33 -21.08
N GLN A 110 4.61 -8.32 -21.63
CA GLN A 110 3.63 -9.37 -21.32
C GLN A 110 4.31 -10.74 -21.51
N ALA A 111 4.17 -11.64 -20.51
CA ALA A 111 4.83 -12.95 -20.57
C ALA A 111 4.31 -13.80 -21.72
N ILE A 112 5.19 -14.30 -22.58
CA ILE A 112 4.85 -15.11 -23.76
C ILE A 112 5.50 -16.48 -23.77
N ALA A 113 6.57 -16.68 -22.98
CA ALA A 113 7.15 -18.00 -22.74
C ALA A 113 7.91 -18.05 -21.42
N VAL A 114 8.15 -19.26 -20.92
CA VAL A 114 9.11 -19.57 -19.88
C VAL A 114 10.07 -20.65 -20.37
N VAL A 115 11.36 -20.40 -20.21
CA VAL A 115 12.42 -21.39 -20.50
C VAL A 115 12.90 -21.96 -19.18
N VAL A 116 12.83 -23.27 -19.03
CA VAL A 116 13.22 -23.99 -17.82
C VAL A 116 14.51 -24.78 -18.08
N ALA A 117 15.51 -24.59 -17.22
CA ALA A 117 16.81 -25.25 -17.34
C ALA A 117 17.36 -25.69 -15.96
N GLU A 118 18.48 -26.41 -15.99
CA GLU A 118 19.19 -26.91 -14.82
C GLU A 118 19.75 -25.79 -13.93
N THR A 119 20.14 -24.66 -14.53
CA THR A 119 20.63 -23.46 -13.83
C THR A 119 19.95 -22.19 -14.35
N PHE A 120 19.97 -21.15 -13.54
CA PHE A 120 19.44 -19.82 -13.90
C PHE A 120 20.12 -19.25 -15.15
N GLU A 121 21.46 -19.40 -15.26
CA GLU A 121 22.24 -18.88 -16.37
C GLU A 121 21.87 -19.59 -17.68
N GLN A 122 21.68 -20.93 -17.65
CA GLN A 122 21.24 -21.71 -18.79
C GLN A 122 19.83 -21.30 -19.23
N ALA A 123 18.91 -21.12 -18.30
CA ALA A 123 17.55 -20.66 -18.60
C ALA A 123 17.54 -19.28 -19.25
N ARG A 124 18.31 -18.33 -18.68
CA ARG A 124 18.47 -16.97 -19.22
C ARG A 124 19.11 -16.96 -20.61
N ALA A 125 20.18 -17.68 -20.80
CA ALA A 125 20.86 -17.76 -22.10
C ALA A 125 19.94 -18.37 -23.17
N ALA A 126 19.24 -19.46 -22.85
CA ALA A 126 18.31 -20.11 -23.76
C ALA A 126 17.07 -19.27 -24.07
N ALA A 127 16.57 -18.48 -23.11
CA ALA A 127 15.46 -17.55 -23.32
C ALA A 127 15.75 -16.51 -24.41
N ALA A 128 17.00 -16.03 -24.49
CA ALA A 128 17.46 -15.12 -25.55
C ALA A 128 17.48 -15.75 -26.96
N LEU A 129 17.35 -17.07 -27.06
CA LEU A 129 17.32 -17.78 -28.34
C LEU A 129 15.91 -18.00 -28.88
N VAL A 130 14.89 -17.67 -28.11
CA VAL A 130 13.49 -17.71 -28.54
C VAL A 130 13.22 -16.57 -29.52
N LYS A 131 12.70 -16.90 -30.70
CA LYS A 131 12.34 -15.93 -31.73
C LYS A 131 10.84 -15.82 -31.87
N VAL A 132 10.34 -14.62 -32.00
CA VAL A 132 8.89 -14.34 -32.06
C VAL A 132 8.58 -13.41 -33.22
N ASP A 133 7.60 -13.80 -34.04
CA ASP A 133 7.01 -12.95 -35.07
C ASP A 133 5.70 -12.34 -34.53
N TYR A 134 5.54 -11.06 -34.71
CA TYR A 134 4.37 -10.32 -34.28
C TYR A 134 3.56 -9.72 -35.42
N SER A 135 2.28 -9.49 -35.15
CA SER A 135 1.43 -8.51 -35.85
C SER A 135 1.28 -7.33 -34.90
N GLU A 136 2.07 -6.30 -35.10
CA GLU A 136 2.05 -5.10 -34.28
C GLU A 136 0.87 -4.18 -34.64
N GLU A 137 0.25 -3.56 -33.64
CA GLU A 137 -0.81 -2.59 -33.77
C GLU A 137 -0.38 -1.27 -33.13
N GLN A 138 -0.98 -0.15 -33.57
CA GLN A 138 -0.72 1.14 -32.96
C GLN A 138 -1.36 1.23 -31.58
N GLY A 139 -0.57 1.51 -30.56
CA GLY A 139 -1.01 1.71 -29.18
C GLY A 139 -1.17 3.17 -28.79
N SER A 140 -1.84 3.40 -27.64
CA SER A 140 -1.97 4.68 -26.95
C SER A 140 -1.14 4.65 -25.68
N PHE A 141 -0.17 5.56 -25.51
CA PHE A 141 0.84 5.49 -24.45
C PHE A 141 1.02 6.80 -23.67
N ALA A 142 0.23 7.83 -23.94
CA ALA A 142 0.40 9.15 -23.33
C ALA A 142 -0.95 9.66 -22.80
N LEU A 143 -1.08 9.78 -21.48
CA LEU A 143 -2.31 10.23 -20.83
C LEU A 143 -2.79 11.59 -21.36
N GLY A 144 -1.89 12.57 -21.48
CA GLY A 144 -2.27 13.91 -21.98
C GLY A 144 -2.87 13.93 -23.38
N LYS A 145 -2.53 12.94 -24.24
CA LYS A 145 -3.14 12.80 -25.59
C LYS A 145 -4.45 12.02 -25.57
N ALA A 146 -4.68 11.24 -24.53
CA ALA A 146 -5.85 10.39 -24.37
C ALA A 146 -6.97 11.03 -23.53
N MET A 147 -6.73 12.20 -22.93
CA MET A 147 -7.70 12.90 -22.07
C MET A 147 -9.06 13.14 -22.75
N ASP A 148 -9.06 13.59 -24.00
CA ASP A 148 -10.28 13.91 -24.72
C ASP A 148 -11.17 12.70 -25.01
N THR A 149 -10.58 11.49 -24.94
CA THR A 149 -11.28 10.21 -25.12
C THR A 149 -11.55 9.47 -23.82
N ALA A 150 -11.12 10.05 -22.70
CA ALA A 150 -11.31 9.45 -21.38
C ALA A 150 -12.80 9.41 -21.01
N THR A 151 -13.24 8.29 -20.46
CA THR A 151 -14.64 8.04 -20.14
C THR A 151 -14.88 7.98 -18.65
N LYS A 152 -16.12 8.19 -18.25
CA LYS A 152 -16.57 7.93 -16.88
C LYS A 152 -16.68 6.41 -16.66
N PRO A 153 -15.98 5.81 -15.69
CA PRO A 153 -16.20 4.41 -15.34
C PRO A 153 -17.61 4.15 -14.83
N GLU A 154 -18.12 2.95 -15.10
CA GLU A 154 -19.46 2.52 -14.67
C GLU A 154 -19.53 2.20 -13.16
N THR A 155 -18.41 1.94 -12.52
CA THR A 155 -18.31 1.53 -11.11
C THR A 155 -17.37 2.45 -10.34
N GLY A 156 -17.43 2.40 -9.00
CA GLY A 156 -16.50 3.13 -8.13
C GLY A 156 -16.87 4.57 -7.84
N ASP A 157 -18.15 4.97 -8.08
CA ASP A 157 -18.66 6.32 -7.81
C ASP A 157 -17.72 7.44 -8.28
N PRO A 158 -17.41 7.49 -9.59
CA PRO A 158 -16.37 8.39 -10.11
C PRO A 158 -16.72 9.87 -9.97
N ASP A 159 -18.01 10.22 -9.90
CA ASP A 159 -18.48 11.59 -9.75
C ASP A 159 -19.29 11.77 -8.47
N SER A 160 -19.13 12.92 -7.81
CA SER A 160 -20.00 13.35 -6.72
C SER A 160 -20.26 14.86 -6.83
N SER A 161 -21.38 15.31 -6.24
CA SER A 161 -21.71 16.73 -6.17
C SER A 161 -22.63 17.02 -4.98
N ALA A 162 -22.45 18.18 -4.35
CA ALA A 162 -23.36 18.75 -3.38
C ALA A 162 -23.47 20.27 -3.60
N GLY A 163 -24.64 20.85 -3.41
CA GLY A 163 -24.90 22.26 -3.69
C GLY A 163 -24.80 22.61 -5.18
N ASP A 164 -24.47 23.87 -5.48
CA ASP A 164 -24.24 24.39 -6.84
C ASP A 164 -22.82 24.91 -6.93
N PHE A 165 -21.89 24.02 -7.30
CA PHE A 165 -20.46 24.33 -7.40
C PHE A 165 -20.18 25.50 -8.36
N ASP A 166 -20.75 25.47 -9.56
CA ASP A 166 -20.39 26.45 -10.60
C ASP A 166 -20.88 27.86 -10.27
N ALA A 167 -22.08 27.97 -9.72
CA ALA A 167 -22.61 29.25 -9.25
C ALA A 167 -21.81 29.79 -8.06
N ALA A 168 -21.49 28.95 -7.10
CA ALA A 168 -20.73 29.32 -5.89
C ALA A 168 -19.28 29.69 -6.24
N PHE A 169 -18.60 28.96 -7.13
CA PHE A 169 -17.24 29.25 -7.57
C PHE A 169 -17.19 30.60 -8.31
N LYS A 170 -18.15 30.86 -9.21
CA LYS A 170 -18.24 32.10 -9.94
C LYS A 170 -18.52 33.31 -9.03
N ALA A 171 -19.27 33.11 -7.96
CA ALA A 171 -19.64 34.17 -7.00
C ALA A 171 -18.57 34.40 -5.93
N ALA A 172 -17.59 33.53 -5.78
CA ALA A 172 -16.57 33.62 -4.76
C ALA A 172 -15.66 34.86 -4.97
N PRO A 173 -15.40 35.66 -3.92
CA PRO A 173 -14.54 36.85 -3.99
C PRO A 173 -13.11 36.52 -4.39
N VAL A 174 -12.60 35.35 -3.94
CA VAL A 174 -11.24 34.87 -4.28
C VAL A 174 -11.35 33.46 -4.82
N THR A 175 -10.69 33.21 -5.94
CA THR A 175 -10.69 31.90 -6.62
C THR A 175 -9.28 31.41 -6.91
N CYS A 176 -9.09 30.11 -6.83
CA CYS A 176 -7.91 29.38 -7.30
C CYS A 176 -8.36 28.28 -8.24
N GLU A 177 -7.79 28.23 -9.43
CA GLU A 177 -8.05 27.19 -10.42
C GLU A 177 -6.72 26.83 -11.08
N GLU A 178 -6.25 25.59 -10.86
CA GLU A 178 -4.95 25.15 -11.32
C GLU A 178 -4.97 23.67 -11.72
N THR A 179 -4.01 23.30 -12.58
CA THR A 179 -3.81 21.92 -13.02
C THR A 179 -2.50 21.37 -12.46
N TYR A 180 -2.58 20.17 -11.90
CA TYR A 180 -1.46 19.45 -11.28
C TYR A 180 -1.26 18.12 -11.99
N THR A 181 -0.01 17.66 -12.14
CA THR A 181 0.29 16.36 -12.74
C THR A 181 1.19 15.53 -11.86
N THR A 182 0.89 14.24 -11.77
CA THR A 182 1.77 13.24 -11.15
C THR A 182 2.20 12.24 -12.22
N PRO A 183 3.44 11.72 -12.18
CA PRO A 183 3.93 10.75 -13.13
C PRO A 183 3.46 9.33 -12.80
N ASP A 184 3.67 8.40 -13.72
CA ASP A 184 3.67 6.97 -13.41
C ASP A 184 4.77 6.63 -12.42
N GLN A 185 4.48 5.77 -11.40
CA GLN A 185 5.44 5.43 -10.36
C GLN A 185 5.51 3.92 -10.11
N SER A 186 6.72 3.40 -9.91
CA SER A 186 6.97 2.01 -9.54
C SER A 186 6.89 1.79 -8.04
N HIS A 187 6.39 0.63 -7.62
CA HIS A 187 6.45 0.18 -6.22
C HIS A 187 7.90 0.03 -5.71
N ALA A 188 8.85 -0.20 -6.60
CA ALA A 188 10.29 -0.31 -6.34
C ALA A 188 10.67 -1.21 -5.14
N MET A 189 9.86 -2.25 -4.86
CA MET A 189 10.16 -3.19 -3.79
C MET A 189 11.54 -3.86 -4.00
N MET A 190 12.31 -4.05 -2.90
CA MET A 190 13.65 -4.64 -3.00
C MET A 190 13.60 -6.11 -3.38
N GLU A 191 12.67 -6.89 -2.85
CA GLU A 191 12.42 -8.26 -3.29
C GLU A 191 11.64 -8.26 -4.61
N PRO A 192 12.21 -8.75 -5.74
CA PRO A 192 11.46 -8.93 -6.98
C PRO A 192 10.31 -9.91 -6.79
N HIS A 193 9.35 -9.92 -7.71
CA HIS A 193 8.34 -10.97 -7.77
C HIS A 193 9.03 -12.30 -8.06
N ALA A 194 8.81 -13.29 -7.23
CA ALA A 194 9.41 -14.60 -7.36
C ALA A 194 8.51 -15.69 -6.78
N SER A 195 8.49 -16.83 -7.45
CA SER A 195 7.70 -17.99 -7.06
C SER A 195 8.47 -19.30 -7.29
N ILE A 196 8.20 -20.28 -6.44
CA ILE A 196 8.62 -21.67 -6.62
C ILE A 196 7.38 -22.52 -6.68
N ALA A 197 7.20 -23.27 -7.76
CA ALA A 197 6.07 -24.19 -7.92
C ALA A 197 6.52 -25.63 -7.92
N ALA A 198 5.78 -26.50 -7.26
CA ALA A 198 5.98 -27.95 -7.26
C ALA A 198 4.63 -28.65 -7.36
N TRP A 199 4.55 -29.66 -8.24
CA TRP A 199 3.37 -30.51 -8.40
C TRP A 199 3.57 -31.89 -7.78
N ASP A 200 2.56 -32.35 -7.04
CA ASP A 200 2.42 -33.74 -6.63
C ASP A 200 1.07 -34.25 -7.18
N GLY A 201 1.14 -34.99 -8.29
CA GLY A 201 -0.07 -35.32 -9.07
C GLY A 201 -0.75 -34.04 -9.59
N ASP A 202 -1.96 -33.75 -9.09
CA ASP A 202 -2.73 -32.55 -9.41
C ASP A 202 -2.67 -31.47 -8.32
N ASP A 203 -1.96 -31.72 -7.22
CA ASP A 203 -1.81 -30.79 -6.12
C ASP A 203 -0.60 -29.87 -6.35
N LEU A 204 -0.81 -28.56 -6.24
CA LEU A 204 0.19 -27.54 -6.45
C LEU A 204 0.64 -26.94 -5.12
N SER A 205 1.91 -27.05 -4.79
CA SER A 205 2.57 -26.24 -3.76
C SER A 205 3.25 -25.05 -4.38
N LEU A 206 2.98 -23.84 -3.85
CA LEU A 206 3.52 -22.58 -4.31
C LEU A 206 4.11 -21.77 -3.17
N TRP A 207 5.42 -21.53 -3.19
CA TRP A 207 6.10 -20.55 -2.34
C TRP A 207 6.24 -19.27 -3.14
N THR A 208 5.71 -18.16 -2.62
CA THR A 208 5.64 -16.89 -3.36
C THR A 208 5.66 -15.71 -2.41
N SER A 209 5.72 -14.50 -2.94
CA SER A 209 5.59 -13.26 -2.18
C SER A 209 4.24 -12.59 -2.48
N SER A 210 3.22 -12.97 -1.73
CA SER A 210 1.84 -12.49 -1.90
C SER A 210 1.36 -11.68 -0.68
N GLN A 211 0.77 -10.52 -0.92
CA GLN A 211 0.10 -9.72 0.13
C GLN A 211 -1.27 -10.28 0.51
N MET A 212 -1.92 -11.08 -0.38
CA MET A 212 -3.30 -11.54 -0.27
C MET A 212 -3.40 -13.02 -0.64
N ILE A 213 -3.14 -13.89 0.30
CA ILE A 213 -3.06 -15.36 0.08
C ILE A 213 -4.31 -15.92 -0.60
N ASP A 214 -5.48 -15.63 -0.04
CA ASP A 214 -6.74 -16.20 -0.54
C ASP A 214 -7.12 -15.68 -1.94
N TRP A 215 -6.84 -14.39 -2.23
CA TRP A 215 -7.09 -13.82 -3.56
C TRP A 215 -6.17 -14.46 -4.61
N TRP A 216 -4.88 -14.63 -4.30
CA TRP A 216 -3.94 -15.30 -5.19
C TRP A 216 -4.33 -16.75 -5.47
N ARG A 217 -4.74 -17.51 -4.43
CA ARG A 217 -5.25 -18.88 -4.63
C ARG A 217 -6.43 -18.93 -5.58
N SER A 218 -7.40 -18.03 -5.40
CA SER A 218 -8.62 -17.99 -6.22
C SER A 218 -8.30 -17.63 -7.67
N ASP A 219 -7.45 -16.62 -7.91
CA ASP A 219 -7.07 -16.21 -9.25
C ASP A 219 -6.16 -17.25 -9.95
N LEU A 220 -5.25 -17.88 -9.18
CA LEU A 220 -4.41 -18.95 -9.72
C LEU A 220 -5.20 -20.19 -10.10
N ALA A 221 -6.20 -20.59 -9.27
CA ALA A 221 -7.13 -21.66 -9.58
C ALA A 221 -7.88 -21.40 -10.90
N THR A 222 -8.39 -20.18 -11.07
CA THR A 222 -9.06 -19.73 -12.31
C THR A 222 -8.13 -19.77 -13.51
N THR A 223 -6.90 -19.25 -13.36
CA THR A 223 -5.90 -19.16 -14.45
C THR A 223 -5.39 -20.54 -14.88
N LEU A 224 -5.16 -21.44 -13.92
CA LEU A 224 -4.67 -22.81 -14.19
C LEU A 224 -5.79 -23.79 -14.55
N ASP A 225 -7.06 -23.42 -14.32
CA ASP A 225 -8.24 -24.29 -14.47
C ASP A 225 -8.15 -25.55 -13.59
N ILE A 226 -7.94 -25.32 -12.29
CA ILE A 226 -7.88 -26.36 -11.26
C ILE A 226 -8.69 -25.95 -10.03
N ASP A 227 -9.03 -26.92 -9.19
CA ASP A 227 -9.72 -26.67 -7.92
C ASP A 227 -8.81 -25.85 -6.97
N LYS A 228 -9.36 -24.80 -6.37
CA LYS A 228 -8.68 -23.96 -5.38
C LYS A 228 -8.09 -24.77 -4.21
N GLU A 229 -8.79 -25.82 -3.78
CA GLU A 229 -8.35 -26.67 -2.66
C GLU A 229 -7.10 -27.52 -2.99
N LYS A 230 -6.77 -27.67 -4.26
CA LYS A 230 -5.53 -28.31 -4.72
C LYS A 230 -4.32 -27.36 -4.72
N ILE A 231 -4.46 -26.10 -4.28
CA ILE A 231 -3.40 -25.12 -4.22
C ILE A 231 -3.02 -24.85 -2.76
N HIS A 232 -1.82 -25.24 -2.38
CA HIS A 232 -1.19 -24.84 -1.13
C HIS A 232 -0.22 -23.68 -1.39
N LEU A 233 -0.57 -22.48 -0.93
CA LEU A 233 0.23 -21.27 -1.11
C LEU A 233 0.88 -20.84 0.20
N MET A 234 2.17 -20.51 0.15
CA MET A 234 2.99 -20.11 1.30
C MET A 234 3.73 -18.80 1.01
N SER A 235 3.60 -17.82 1.91
CA SER A 235 4.23 -16.49 1.81
C SER A 235 4.55 -15.93 3.22
N PRO A 236 5.38 -16.60 4.02
CA PRO A 236 5.61 -16.20 5.41
C PRO A 236 6.41 -14.89 5.54
N PHE A 237 7.30 -14.58 4.60
CA PHE A 237 8.12 -13.38 4.59
C PHE A 237 8.08 -12.71 3.21
N ILE A 238 7.94 -11.38 3.20
CA ILE A 238 7.85 -10.58 1.98
C ILE A 238 8.79 -9.39 2.12
N GLY A 239 9.70 -9.23 1.14
CA GLY A 239 10.70 -8.17 1.07
C GLY A 239 10.19 -6.86 0.47
N GLY A 240 9.03 -6.38 0.94
CA GLY A 240 8.30 -5.22 0.43
C GLY A 240 7.25 -5.59 -0.61
N GLY A 241 6.17 -4.83 -0.64
CA GLY A 241 5.07 -5.03 -1.59
C GLY A 241 4.48 -3.72 -2.08
N PHE A 242 4.13 -2.83 -1.16
CA PHE A 242 3.58 -1.49 -1.42
C PHE A 242 2.32 -1.48 -2.31
N GLY A 243 1.63 -2.62 -2.46
CA GLY A 243 0.52 -2.84 -3.36
C GLY A 243 0.86 -3.70 -4.58
N GLY A 244 2.12 -3.73 -5.03
CA GLY A 244 2.55 -4.48 -6.22
C GLY A 244 2.41 -6.00 -6.11
N LYS A 245 2.26 -6.53 -4.90
CA LYS A 245 2.07 -7.96 -4.62
C LYS A 245 0.66 -8.30 -4.08
N LEU A 246 -0.31 -7.39 -4.25
CA LEU A 246 -1.71 -7.65 -3.87
C LEU A 246 -2.34 -8.74 -4.73
N PHE A 247 -2.14 -8.69 -6.04
CA PHE A 247 -2.80 -9.55 -7.01
C PHE A 247 -1.82 -10.52 -7.66
N LEU A 248 -2.33 -11.66 -8.13
CA LEU A 248 -1.55 -12.68 -8.83
C LEU A 248 -0.69 -12.06 -9.95
N ARG A 249 0.58 -12.51 -10.08
CA ARG A 249 1.49 -12.05 -11.11
C ARG A 249 2.09 -13.21 -11.90
N ALA A 250 2.75 -12.86 -13.01
CA ALA A 250 3.21 -13.84 -14.00
C ALA A 250 4.23 -14.85 -13.45
N ASP A 251 5.06 -14.49 -12.47
CA ASP A 251 6.05 -15.38 -11.85
C ASP A 251 5.42 -16.68 -11.32
N ALA A 252 4.28 -16.58 -10.62
CA ALA A 252 3.57 -17.75 -10.08
C ALA A 252 3.01 -18.65 -11.20
N VAL A 253 2.40 -18.04 -12.22
CA VAL A 253 1.80 -18.75 -13.34
C VAL A 253 2.89 -19.44 -14.17
N LEU A 254 3.98 -18.74 -14.47
CA LEU A 254 5.13 -19.28 -15.21
C LEU A 254 5.85 -20.40 -14.44
N ALA A 255 5.98 -20.25 -13.11
CA ALA A 255 6.55 -21.31 -12.27
C ALA A 255 5.67 -22.56 -12.29
N ALA A 256 4.34 -22.42 -12.19
CA ALA A 256 3.40 -23.53 -12.20
C ALA A 256 3.42 -24.31 -13.53
N PHE A 257 3.34 -23.61 -14.67
CA PHE A 257 3.44 -24.26 -16.00
C PHE A 257 4.83 -24.84 -16.26
N GLY A 258 5.90 -24.12 -15.87
CA GLY A 258 7.27 -24.59 -15.98
C GLY A 258 7.52 -25.86 -15.18
N ALA A 259 7.03 -25.94 -13.93
CA ALA A 259 7.16 -27.10 -13.06
C ALA A 259 6.40 -28.32 -13.62
N LYS A 260 5.20 -28.10 -14.15
CA LYS A 260 4.40 -29.17 -14.78
C LYS A 260 5.12 -29.76 -16.01
N ALA A 261 5.69 -28.89 -16.85
CA ALA A 261 6.44 -29.30 -18.06
C ALA A 261 7.77 -29.99 -17.75
N ALA A 262 8.52 -29.47 -16.77
CA ALA A 262 9.81 -30.04 -16.36
C ALA A 262 9.68 -31.25 -15.43
N LYS A 263 8.49 -31.52 -14.87
CA LYS A 263 8.17 -32.60 -13.91
C LYS A 263 9.08 -32.54 -12.67
N ARG A 264 9.36 -31.35 -12.19
CA ARG A 264 10.12 -31.09 -10.96
C ARG A 264 9.90 -29.64 -10.51
N PRO A 265 10.24 -29.29 -9.26
CA PRO A 265 10.06 -27.93 -8.77
C PRO A 265 10.85 -26.89 -9.58
N VAL A 266 10.19 -25.78 -9.93
CA VAL A 266 10.77 -24.68 -10.72
C VAL A 266 10.72 -23.38 -9.96
N LYS A 267 11.87 -22.70 -9.90
CA LYS A 267 12.03 -21.33 -9.38
C LYS A 267 11.97 -20.33 -10.54
N VAL A 268 11.09 -19.34 -10.44
CA VAL A 268 11.00 -18.21 -11.37
C VAL A 268 11.11 -16.91 -10.58
N ALA A 269 12.05 -16.05 -10.94
CA ALA A 269 12.13 -14.67 -10.46
C ALA A 269 12.04 -13.72 -11.65
N LEU A 270 11.23 -12.66 -11.54
CA LEU A 270 11.14 -11.65 -12.58
C LEU A 270 12.35 -10.70 -12.49
N PRO A 271 13.16 -10.53 -13.53
CA PRO A 271 14.21 -9.51 -13.56
C PRO A 271 13.57 -8.10 -13.51
N ARG A 272 14.33 -7.09 -13.05
CA ARG A 272 13.78 -5.73 -12.87
C ARG A 272 13.04 -5.15 -14.06
N PRO A 273 13.54 -5.28 -15.31
CA PRO A 273 12.78 -4.84 -16.48
C PRO A 273 11.40 -5.48 -16.61
N PHE A 274 11.27 -6.75 -16.19
CA PHE A 274 9.97 -7.43 -16.10
C PHE A 274 9.14 -6.94 -14.94
N VAL A 275 9.71 -6.77 -13.75
CA VAL A 275 8.96 -6.23 -12.58
C VAL A 275 8.31 -4.91 -12.96
N ILE A 276 8.99 -4.01 -13.66
CA ILE A 276 8.49 -2.70 -14.04
C ILE A 276 7.52 -2.75 -15.23
N ASN A 277 7.80 -3.57 -16.24
CA ASN A 277 7.01 -3.60 -17.49
C ASN A 277 6.03 -4.79 -17.60
N ASN A 278 5.92 -5.66 -16.59
CA ASN A 278 4.98 -6.80 -16.58
C ASN A 278 4.08 -6.84 -15.35
N THR A 279 4.42 -6.10 -14.29
CA THR A 279 3.58 -6.02 -13.10
C THR A 279 2.81 -4.71 -13.06
N THR A 280 2.35 -4.29 -11.89
CA THR A 280 1.57 -3.05 -11.75
C THR A 280 2.44 -1.84 -11.43
N HIS A 281 1.87 -0.67 -11.67
CA HIS A 281 2.44 0.63 -11.30
C HIS A 281 1.32 1.57 -10.81
N ARG A 282 1.66 2.67 -10.11
CA ARG A 282 0.73 3.77 -9.88
C ARG A 282 0.57 4.56 -11.17
N PRO A 283 -0.65 4.71 -11.72
CA PRO A 283 -0.87 5.48 -12.94
C PRO A 283 -0.56 6.97 -12.76
N ALA A 284 -0.07 7.60 -13.81
CA ALA A 284 0.00 9.04 -13.90
C ALA A 284 -1.38 9.67 -13.75
N THR A 285 -1.45 10.88 -13.20
CA THR A 285 -2.69 11.66 -13.11
C THR A 285 -2.52 13.07 -13.66
N ILE A 286 -3.60 13.59 -14.24
CA ILE A 286 -3.79 15.01 -14.53
C ILE A 286 -4.99 15.45 -13.69
N GLN A 287 -4.80 16.44 -12.83
CA GLN A 287 -5.78 16.84 -11.82
C GLN A 287 -6.06 18.34 -11.95
N ARG A 288 -7.32 18.73 -12.00
CA ARG A 288 -7.76 20.12 -11.97
C ARG A 288 -8.45 20.40 -10.65
N VAL A 289 -7.89 21.31 -9.85
CA VAL A 289 -8.46 21.73 -8.57
C VAL A 289 -8.97 23.15 -8.67
N ARG A 290 -10.20 23.39 -8.20
CA ARG A 290 -10.87 24.67 -8.19
C ARG A 290 -11.39 24.99 -6.79
N ILE A 291 -10.92 26.08 -6.19
CA ILE A 291 -11.34 26.51 -4.84
C ILE A 291 -11.84 27.94 -4.93
N GLY A 292 -13.06 28.18 -4.44
CA GLY A 292 -13.63 29.50 -4.21
C GLY A 292 -13.79 29.77 -2.72
N ALA A 293 -13.36 30.93 -2.23
CA ALA A 293 -13.46 31.28 -0.81
C ALA A 293 -13.91 32.73 -0.58
N GLN A 294 -14.45 32.98 0.61
CA GLN A 294 -14.67 34.33 1.14
C GLN A 294 -13.34 34.97 1.56
N SER A 295 -13.32 36.28 1.69
CA SER A 295 -12.13 37.02 2.12
C SER A 295 -11.65 36.65 3.55
N ASP A 296 -12.52 36.05 4.37
CA ASP A 296 -12.18 35.54 5.70
C ASP A 296 -11.58 34.12 5.69
N GLY A 297 -11.39 33.55 4.51
CA GLY A 297 -10.78 32.24 4.31
C GLY A 297 -11.76 31.07 4.25
N ARG A 298 -13.07 31.26 4.46
CA ARG A 298 -14.03 30.14 4.38
C ARG A 298 -14.27 29.70 2.93
N ILE A 299 -14.05 28.42 2.65
CA ILE A 299 -14.30 27.80 1.36
C ILE A 299 -15.80 27.75 1.10
N THR A 300 -16.25 28.32 -0.02
CA THR A 300 -17.63 28.28 -0.48
C THR A 300 -17.86 27.34 -1.64
N ALA A 301 -16.80 27.04 -2.39
CA ALA A 301 -16.83 26.09 -3.49
C ALA A 301 -15.51 25.31 -3.55
N ILE A 302 -15.57 23.99 -3.71
CA ILE A 302 -14.41 23.12 -3.90
C ILE A 302 -14.69 22.09 -5.00
N GLY A 303 -13.88 22.09 -6.05
CA GLY A 303 -13.98 21.16 -7.17
C GLY A 303 -12.66 20.43 -7.41
N HIS A 304 -12.73 19.13 -7.71
CA HIS A 304 -11.57 18.33 -8.05
C HIS A 304 -11.90 17.33 -9.15
N GLU A 305 -11.26 17.49 -10.30
CA GLU A 305 -11.38 16.59 -11.44
C GLU A 305 -10.05 15.86 -11.65
N SER A 306 -10.09 14.59 -11.99
CA SER A 306 -8.89 13.78 -12.23
C SER A 306 -9.04 12.88 -13.43
N TRP A 307 -7.98 12.79 -14.23
CA TRP A 307 -7.80 11.86 -15.34
C TRP A 307 -6.64 10.93 -15.01
N SER A 308 -6.83 9.65 -15.24
CA SER A 308 -5.78 8.63 -15.17
C SER A 308 -5.92 7.66 -16.33
N GLY A 309 -4.92 6.81 -16.55
CA GLY A 309 -4.94 5.83 -17.63
C GLY A 309 -4.73 4.42 -17.15
N ASP A 310 -5.38 3.46 -17.79
CA ASP A 310 -5.14 2.03 -17.61
C ASP A 310 -5.52 1.27 -18.88
N GLN A 311 -5.27 -0.01 -18.90
CA GLN A 311 -5.69 -0.96 -19.94
C GLN A 311 -7.21 -0.96 -20.09
N ALA A 312 -7.71 -1.40 -21.26
CA ALA A 312 -9.14 -1.57 -21.48
C ALA A 312 -9.78 -2.49 -20.42
N GLY A 313 -10.78 -1.99 -19.71
CA GLY A 313 -11.42 -2.67 -18.58
C GLY A 313 -10.64 -2.60 -17.27
N GLY A 314 -9.63 -1.75 -17.20
CA GLY A 314 -8.85 -1.46 -16.00
C GLY A 314 -9.56 -0.49 -15.04
N GLN A 315 -8.80 0.02 -14.07
CA GLN A 315 -9.31 0.85 -12.98
C GLN A 315 -8.67 2.23 -12.99
N LEU A 316 -9.44 3.23 -12.52
CA LEU A 316 -8.90 4.58 -12.35
C LEU A 316 -8.04 4.70 -11.08
N GLU A 317 -7.11 5.66 -11.07
CA GLU A 317 -6.49 6.17 -9.84
C GLU A 317 -7.47 7.16 -9.19
N ALA A 318 -7.95 6.83 -7.98
CA ALA A 318 -9.08 7.53 -7.35
C ALA A 318 -8.66 8.85 -6.65
N ALA A 319 -7.93 9.71 -7.36
CA ALA A 319 -7.22 10.88 -6.81
C ALA A 319 -8.11 12.02 -6.28
N VAL A 320 -9.43 11.89 -6.28
CA VAL A 320 -10.34 12.94 -5.77
C VAL A 320 -11.04 12.58 -4.45
N LEU A 321 -10.91 11.32 -3.98
CA LEU A 321 -11.70 10.82 -2.85
C LEU A 321 -11.44 11.61 -1.56
N GLN A 322 -10.20 12.00 -1.26
CA GLN A 322 -9.87 12.80 -0.09
C GLN A 322 -10.52 14.19 -0.13
N THR A 323 -10.74 14.75 -1.33
CA THR A 323 -11.41 16.07 -1.47
C THR A 323 -12.86 16.04 -1.02
N ARG A 324 -13.51 14.87 -1.10
CA ARG A 324 -14.88 14.70 -0.61
C ARG A 324 -14.99 14.83 0.91
N LEU A 325 -13.90 14.55 1.66
CA LEU A 325 -13.95 14.32 3.11
C LEU A 325 -13.06 15.28 3.91
N LEU A 326 -11.98 15.82 3.31
CA LEU A 326 -10.93 16.46 4.11
C LEU A 326 -11.28 17.88 4.58
N TYR A 327 -11.94 18.67 3.76
CA TYR A 327 -12.26 20.07 4.07
C TYR A 327 -13.75 20.38 3.92
N ALA A 328 -14.22 21.35 4.69
CA ALA A 328 -15.54 21.93 4.55
C ALA A 328 -15.73 22.61 3.17
N GLY A 329 -16.95 22.96 2.84
CA GLY A 329 -17.36 23.61 1.61
C GLY A 329 -18.72 23.07 1.15
N GLU A 330 -19.75 23.90 1.22
CA GLU A 330 -21.15 23.46 0.97
C GLU A 330 -21.39 23.11 -0.51
N ASN A 331 -20.68 23.81 -1.43
CA ASN A 331 -20.83 23.58 -2.85
C ASN A 331 -19.60 22.87 -3.38
N ARG A 332 -19.76 21.61 -3.76
CA ARG A 332 -18.64 20.76 -4.16
C ARG A 332 -18.95 19.89 -5.35
N MET A 333 -17.91 19.54 -6.07
CA MET A 333 -17.97 18.54 -7.11
C MET A 333 -16.67 17.76 -7.22
N THR A 334 -16.75 16.49 -7.50
CA THR A 334 -15.60 15.69 -7.91
C THR A 334 -15.94 14.89 -9.16
N ALA A 335 -14.93 14.68 -10.02
CA ALA A 335 -15.10 13.86 -11.21
C ALA A 335 -13.82 13.11 -11.55
N MET A 336 -13.96 11.84 -11.95
CA MET A 336 -12.84 11.01 -12.39
C MET A 336 -13.10 10.43 -13.77
N ARG A 337 -12.05 10.42 -14.61
CA ARG A 337 -12.12 9.91 -15.99
C ARG A 337 -10.97 8.96 -16.24
N LEU A 338 -11.28 7.86 -16.94
CA LEU A 338 -10.33 6.81 -17.30
C LEU A 338 -10.05 6.82 -18.80
N ALA A 339 -8.79 7.05 -19.15
CA ALA A 339 -8.30 6.90 -20.52
C ALA A 339 -7.79 5.46 -20.73
N THR A 340 -8.02 4.90 -21.91
CA THR A 340 -7.43 3.61 -22.28
C THR A 340 -5.99 3.83 -22.75
N LEU A 341 -5.04 3.20 -22.05
CA LEU A 341 -3.62 3.18 -22.39
C LEU A 341 -3.12 1.75 -22.52
N ASP A 342 -2.27 1.51 -23.53
CA ASP A 342 -1.67 0.18 -23.80
C ASP A 342 -0.29 0.06 -23.09
N LEU A 343 -0.24 0.49 -21.82
CA LEU A 343 0.89 0.37 -20.90
C LEU A 343 0.69 -0.84 -19.96
N PRO A 344 1.68 -1.26 -19.17
CA PRO A 344 1.45 -2.19 -18.07
C PRO A 344 0.28 -1.78 -17.20
N GLU A 345 -0.34 -2.74 -16.51
CA GLU A 345 -1.52 -2.53 -15.68
C GLU A 345 -1.31 -1.44 -14.62
N GLY A 346 -2.14 -0.42 -14.60
CA GLY A 346 -2.25 0.54 -13.50
C GLY A 346 -2.97 -0.10 -12.31
N ASN A 347 -2.43 0.02 -11.09
CA ASN A 347 -3.08 -0.53 -9.91
C ASN A 347 -2.57 0.09 -8.61
N ALA A 348 -3.12 -0.37 -7.48
CA ALA A 348 -2.84 0.14 -6.17
C ALA A 348 -1.34 0.18 -5.84
N MET A 349 -0.85 1.37 -5.50
CA MET A 349 0.42 1.59 -4.84
C MET A 349 0.15 2.41 -3.57
N ARG A 350 0.83 2.11 -2.47
CA ARG A 350 0.71 2.71 -1.13
C ARG A 350 -0.10 4.01 -1.08
N ALA A 351 -1.27 4.02 -0.41
CA ALA A 351 -2.29 5.07 -0.42
C ALA A 351 -2.84 5.39 -1.83
N PRO A 352 -3.43 4.39 -2.56
CA PRO A 352 -4.03 4.66 -3.86
C PRO A 352 -5.14 5.71 -3.75
N GLY A 353 -5.13 6.66 -4.66
CA GLY A 353 -6.02 7.82 -4.66
C GLY A 353 -5.54 8.96 -3.79
N GLU A 354 -5.38 8.75 -2.48
CA GLU A 354 -5.03 9.85 -1.56
C GLU A 354 -3.60 10.35 -1.72
N ALA A 355 -2.63 9.48 -2.01
CA ALA A 355 -1.25 9.93 -2.21
C ALA A 355 -1.14 10.89 -3.39
N PRO A 356 -1.54 10.55 -4.64
CA PRO A 356 -1.48 11.51 -5.76
C PRO A 356 -2.49 12.64 -5.61
N GLY A 357 -3.69 12.39 -5.05
CA GLY A 357 -4.72 13.39 -4.90
C GLY A 357 -4.37 14.51 -3.93
N LEU A 358 -3.66 14.19 -2.85
CA LEU A 358 -3.16 15.22 -1.91
C LEU A 358 -1.98 16.00 -2.49
N MET A 359 -1.24 15.45 -3.47
CA MET A 359 -0.22 16.21 -4.20
C MET A 359 -0.82 17.41 -4.94
N ALA A 360 -2.06 17.31 -5.39
CA ALA A 360 -2.79 18.43 -6.01
C ALA A 360 -3.53 19.28 -4.96
N LEU A 361 -4.39 18.64 -4.16
CA LEU A 361 -5.26 19.34 -3.22
C LEU A 361 -4.48 20.20 -2.22
N GLU A 362 -3.43 19.66 -1.60
CA GLU A 362 -2.69 20.34 -0.54
C GLU A 362 -1.78 21.47 -1.07
N VAL A 363 -1.37 21.40 -2.35
CA VAL A 363 -0.72 22.52 -3.02
C VAL A 363 -1.75 23.61 -3.35
N ALA A 364 -2.95 23.24 -3.86
CA ALA A 364 -4.03 24.19 -4.12
C ALA A 364 -4.50 24.92 -2.85
N MET A 365 -4.53 24.21 -1.70
CA MET A 365 -4.84 24.82 -0.40
C MET A 365 -3.79 25.85 0.01
N ASP A 366 -2.52 25.57 -0.23
CA ASP A 366 -1.42 26.51 0.05
C ASP A 366 -1.47 27.74 -0.87
N GLU A 367 -1.74 27.52 -2.18
CA GLU A 367 -1.92 28.62 -3.14
C GLU A 367 -3.12 29.52 -2.80
N MET A 368 -4.21 28.91 -2.33
CA MET A 368 -5.39 29.69 -1.91
C MET A 368 -5.12 30.50 -0.65
N ALA A 369 -4.41 29.91 0.33
CA ALA A 369 -3.97 30.62 1.54
C ALA A 369 -3.09 31.83 1.20
N GLU A 370 -2.17 31.66 0.26
CA GLU A 370 -1.30 32.76 -0.23
C GLU A 370 -2.12 33.86 -0.89
N LYS A 371 -3.06 33.53 -1.79
CA LYS A 371 -3.96 34.50 -2.44
C LYS A 371 -4.79 35.32 -1.45
N LEU A 372 -5.17 34.70 -0.34
CA LEU A 372 -5.93 35.34 0.74
C LEU A 372 -5.03 36.11 1.75
N GLY A 373 -3.72 35.88 1.73
CA GLY A 373 -2.81 36.41 2.73
C GLY A 373 -3.00 35.80 4.12
N ILE A 374 -3.52 34.57 4.19
CA ILE A 374 -3.76 33.79 5.41
C ILE A 374 -2.63 32.77 5.59
N ASP A 375 -2.23 32.52 6.85
CA ASP A 375 -1.26 31.45 7.13
C ASP A 375 -1.81 30.09 6.64
N PRO A 376 -0.99 29.26 5.97
CA PRO A 376 -1.44 27.97 5.43
C PRO A 376 -2.04 27.01 6.47
N ILE A 377 -1.59 27.05 7.73
CA ILE A 377 -2.15 26.24 8.81
C ILE A 377 -3.51 26.80 9.22
N GLU A 378 -3.59 28.10 9.40
CA GLU A 378 -4.83 28.78 9.78
C GLU A 378 -5.92 28.59 8.72
N PHE A 379 -5.57 28.67 7.43
CA PHE A 379 -6.52 28.40 6.35
C PHE A 379 -7.09 26.97 6.41
N ARG A 380 -6.26 25.96 6.76
CA ARG A 380 -6.73 24.58 6.96
C ARG A 380 -7.63 24.43 8.21
N ILE A 381 -7.30 25.15 9.29
CA ILE A 381 -8.09 25.15 10.52
C ILE A 381 -9.47 25.80 10.30
N ILE A 382 -9.54 26.93 9.59
CA ILE A 382 -10.79 27.62 9.24
C ILE A 382 -11.74 26.68 8.48
N ASN A 383 -11.19 25.80 7.66
CA ASN A 383 -11.95 24.90 6.80
C ASN A 383 -12.01 23.45 7.31
N ASP A 384 -11.73 23.21 8.62
CA ASP A 384 -11.94 21.91 9.22
C ASP A 384 -13.43 21.54 9.31
N THR A 385 -13.74 20.26 9.36
CA THR A 385 -15.11 19.76 9.50
C THR A 385 -15.13 18.53 10.41
N GLN A 386 -16.16 18.38 11.22
CA GLN A 386 -16.33 17.22 12.09
C GLN A 386 -17.35 16.21 11.56
N VAL A 387 -17.92 16.49 10.39
CA VAL A 387 -18.87 15.63 9.69
C VAL A 387 -18.42 15.40 8.24
N ASP A 388 -18.92 14.36 7.63
CA ASP A 388 -18.76 14.12 6.19
C ASP A 388 -19.41 15.30 5.42
N PRO A 389 -18.63 16.07 4.62
CA PRO A 389 -19.19 17.25 3.95
C PRO A 389 -20.24 16.93 2.88
N GLU A 390 -20.27 15.70 2.35
CA GLU A 390 -21.28 15.25 1.39
C GLU A 390 -22.50 14.62 2.09
N ASN A 391 -22.36 14.23 3.38
CA ASN A 391 -23.43 13.68 4.19
C ASN A 391 -23.29 14.17 5.66
N PRO A 392 -23.77 15.39 5.99
CA PRO A 392 -23.62 15.97 7.33
C PRO A 392 -24.23 15.16 8.49
N GLU A 393 -25.12 14.20 8.20
CA GLU A 393 -25.67 13.27 9.21
C GLU A 393 -24.67 12.16 9.58
N ARG A 394 -23.55 12.06 8.88
CA ARG A 394 -22.49 11.08 9.10
C ARG A 394 -21.26 11.75 9.73
N PRO A 395 -21.17 11.85 11.07
CA PRO A 395 -19.99 12.41 11.73
C PRO A 395 -18.76 11.52 11.52
N PHE A 396 -17.58 12.09 11.67
CA PHE A 396 -16.36 11.28 11.82
C PHE A 396 -16.40 10.54 13.16
N SER A 397 -15.95 9.27 13.14
CA SER A 397 -15.85 8.46 14.35
C SER A 397 -14.89 9.08 15.37
N HIS A 398 -13.78 9.62 14.87
CA HIS A 398 -12.82 10.46 15.59
C HIS A 398 -12.00 11.25 14.57
N ARG A 399 -11.81 12.55 14.81
CA ARG A 399 -11.05 13.45 13.95
C ARG A 399 -10.31 14.51 14.77
N ASP A 400 -8.98 14.52 14.67
CA ASP A 400 -8.13 15.53 15.32
C ASP A 400 -7.06 16.11 14.38
N LEU A 401 -7.49 16.53 13.17
CA LEU A 401 -6.61 17.22 12.22
C LEU A 401 -6.09 18.54 12.79
N VAL A 402 -6.95 19.29 13.46
CA VAL A 402 -6.60 20.59 14.07
C VAL A 402 -5.54 20.41 15.16
N GLY A 403 -5.67 19.38 15.99
CA GLY A 403 -4.64 19.01 16.97
C GLY A 403 -3.31 18.66 16.34
N CYS A 404 -3.33 17.86 15.26
CA CYS A 404 -2.12 17.53 14.50
C CYS A 404 -1.43 18.76 13.93
N LEU A 405 -2.17 19.70 13.34
CA LEU A 405 -1.64 20.94 12.77
C LEU A 405 -1.03 21.84 13.85
N LYS A 406 -1.71 22.04 14.98
CA LYS A 406 -1.25 22.89 16.08
C LYS A 406 -0.03 22.32 16.78
N LEU A 407 -0.06 21.04 17.15
CA LEU A 407 1.08 20.39 17.79
C LEU A 407 2.29 20.34 16.85
N GLY A 408 2.07 20.05 15.57
CA GLY A 408 3.11 20.04 14.56
C GLY A 408 3.72 21.42 14.36
N ALA A 409 2.92 22.48 14.29
CA ALA A 409 3.41 23.87 14.18
C ALA A 409 4.32 24.26 15.35
N GLU A 410 3.90 23.95 16.58
CA GLU A 410 4.68 24.20 17.79
C GLU A 410 6.02 23.44 17.76
N ARG A 411 5.97 22.12 17.53
CA ARG A 411 7.15 21.24 17.55
C ARG A 411 8.13 21.53 16.43
N PHE A 412 7.63 21.93 15.26
CA PHE A 412 8.44 22.27 14.09
C PHE A 412 9.02 23.68 14.17
N GLY A 413 8.47 24.57 15.01
CA GLY A 413 8.87 25.99 15.11
C GLY A 413 8.37 26.77 13.89
N TRP A 414 7.08 26.57 13.54
CA TRP A 414 6.45 27.19 12.37
C TRP A 414 6.48 28.71 12.37
N GLU A 415 6.53 29.33 13.54
CA GLU A 415 6.66 30.78 13.73
C GLU A 415 7.91 31.37 13.08
N LYS A 416 8.91 30.53 12.74
CA LYS A 416 10.13 30.92 12.02
C LYS A 416 9.97 30.94 10.51
N ARG A 417 8.81 30.55 9.99
CA ARG A 417 8.50 30.58 8.55
C ARG A 417 8.45 32.03 8.07
N GLY A 418 9.34 32.39 7.13
CA GLY A 418 9.33 33.70 6.48
C GLY A 418 8.39 33.74 5.26
N ALA A 419 8.29 34.94 4.67
CA ALA A 419 7.67 35.09 3.36
C ALA A 419 8.43 34.27 2.29
N PRO A 420 7.80 33.88 1.18
CA PRO A 420 8.50 33.16 0.11
C PRO A 420 9.76 33.88 -0.36
N GLY A 421 10.88 33.16 -0.49
CA GLY A 421 12.18 33.68 -0.92
C GLY A 421 12.93 34.52 0.09
N SER A 422 12.43 34.71 1.31
CA SER A 422 12.99 35.66 2.28
C SER A 422 14.15 35.11 3.13
N ARG A 423 14.28 33.77 3.26
CA ARG A 423 15.35 33.15 4.07
C ARG A 423 16.46 32.60 3.18
N ARG A 424 17.69 33.04 3.43
CA ARG A 424 18.86 32.57 2.67
C ARG A 424 20.02 32.23 3.62
N GLU A 425 20.71 31.14 3.37
CA GLU A 425 21.90 30.66 4.04
C GLU A 425 22.98 30.34 2.98
N GLY A 426 23.85 31.29 2.69
CA GLY A 426 24.79 31.18 1.56
C GLY A 426 24.04 31.06 0.22
N ASN A 427 24.30 29.99 -0.52
CA ASN A 427 23.60 29.70 -1.78
C ASN A 427 22.24 29.03 -1.57
N TRP A 428 21.88 28.64 -0.36
CA TRP A 428 20.65 27.93 -0.09
C TRP A 428 19.51 28.89 0.27
N LEU A 429 18.43 28.84 -0.46
CA LEU A 429 17.12 29.39 -0.10
C LEU A 429 16.41 28.41 0.82
N ILE A 430 15.95 28.87 1.98
CA ILE A 430 15.36 28.00 3.00
C ILE A 430 13.87 28.24 3.11
N GLY A 431 13.08 27.17 3.04
CA GLY A 431 11.64 27.25 3.14
C GLY A 431 11.01 26.16 3.99
N MET A 432 9.84 26.47 4.53
CA MET A 432 9.01 25.55 5.30
C MET A 432 7.66 25.35 4.61
N GLY A 433 7.21 24.11 4.51
CA GLY A 433 5.92 23.74 3.96
C GLY A 433 5.13 22.83 4.90
N VAL A 434 3.82 22.88 4.80
CA VAL A 434 2.86 22.06 5.54
C VAL A 434 1.86 21.44 4.57
N ALA A 435 1.38 20.25 4.91
CA ALA A 435 0.22 19.63 4.28
C ALA A 435 -0.55 18.79 5.30
N ALA A 436 -1.87 18.73 5.15
CA ALA A 436 -2.69 17.77 5.87
C ALA A 436 -2.47 16.36 5.32
N ALA A 437 -2.63 15.38 6.19
CA ALA A 437 -2.67 13.96 5.82
C ALA A 437 -4.06 13.39 6.09
N PHE A 438 -4.51 12.56 5.18
CA PHE A 438 -5.80 11.90 5.23
C PHE A 438 -5.73 10.51 4.60
N ARG A 439 -6.35 9.53 5.24
CA ARG A 439 -6.56 8.20 4.67
C ARG A 439 -7.82 7.57 5.24
N ASN A 440 -8.67 6.98 4.39
CA ASN A 440 -9.80 6.19 4.86
C ASN A 440 -9.32 4.99 5.68
N ASN A 441 -10.02 4.71 6.80
CA ASN A 441 -9.80 3.50 7.58
C ASN A 441 -10.73 2.39 7.08
N MET A 442 -10.18 1.49 6.29
CA MET A 442 -10.89 0.29 5.83
C MET A 442 -10.68 -0.85 6.82
N VAL A 443 -11.65 -1.75 6.90
CA VAL A 443 -11.58 -3.01 7.64
C VAL A 443 -12.14 -4.14 6.78
N LEU A 444 -11.55 -5.33 6.89
CA LEU A 444 -12.00 -6.52 6.17
C LEU A 444 -12.19 -7.68 7.14
N PRO A 445 -13.08 -8.64 6.86
CA PRO A 445 -13.20 -9.87 7.63
C PRO A 445 -11.82 -10.52 7.83
N SER A 446 -11.54 -11.02 9.04
CA SER A 446 -10.24 -11.59 9.35
C SER A 446 -10.37 -12.72 10.36
N GLY A 447 -9.93 -13.92 9.97
CA GLY A 447 -9.90 -15.12 10.78
C GLY A 447 -8.54 -15.35 11.43
N ALA A 448 -8.57 -15.99 12.59
CA ALA A 448 -7.40 -16.51 13.27
C ALA A 448 -7.72 -17.78 14.05
N ARG A 449 -6.71 -18.62 14.24
CA ARG A 449 -6.72 -19.78 15.11
C ARG A 449 -5.72 -19.58 16.23
N VAL A 450 -6.13 -19.82 17.46
CA VAL A 450 -5.27 -19.71 18.66
C VAL A 450 -5.23 -21.06 19.36
N ARG A 451 -4.01 -21.55 19.58
CA ARG A 451 -3.72 -22.80 20.31
C ARG A 451 -3.09 -22.48 21.64
N LEU A 452 -3.46 -23.21 22.66
CA LEU A 452 -2.80 -23.22 23.96
C LEU A 452 -2.33 -24.64 24.24
N ASP A 453 -1.03 -24.84 24.39
CA ASP A 453 -0.46 -26.15 24.68
C ASP A 453 -0.36 -26.44 26.18
N ASN A 454 0.04 -27.67 26.51
CA ASN A 454 0.21 -28.15 27.89
C ASN A 454 1.40 -27.53 28.63
N GLN A 455 2.17 -26.64 28.02
CA GLN A 455 3.23 -25.84 28.62
C GLN A 455 2.81 -24.39 28.85
N GLY A 456 1.59 -24.02 28.45
CA GLY A 456 1.06 -22.67 28.55
C GLY A 456 1.56 -21.75 27.41
N ILE A 457 2.09 -22.33 26.34
CA ILE A 457 2.49 -21.57 25.14
C ILE A 457 1.26 -21.33 24.25
N VAL A 458 1.10 -20.09 23.83
CA VAL A 458 0.05 -19.66 22.92
C VAL A 458 0.61 -19.60 21.50
N THR A 459 -0.05 -20.23 20.54
CA THR A 459 0.34 -20.14 19.11
C THR A 459 -0.82 -19.56 18.31
N VAL A 460 -0.54 -18.51 17.53
CA VAL A 460 -1.50 -17.88 16.60
C VAL A 460 -1.18 -18.31 15.18
N GLU A 461 -2.20 -18.78 14.45
CA GLU A 461 -2.14 -19.17 13.04
C GLU A 461 -3.15 -18.34 12.24
N THR A 462 -2.71 -17.68 11.16
CA THR A 462 -3.57 -16.94 10.23
C THR A 462 -2.87 -16.79 8.89
N ASP A 463 -3.62 -16.73 7.77
CA ASP A 463 -3.03 -16.51 6.44
C ASP A 463 -2.57 -15.06 6.21
N MET A 464 -2.66 -14.20 7.24
CA MET A 464 -2.10 -12.85 7.22
C MET A 464 -0.64 -12.86 6.76
N THR A 465 -0.23 -11.80 6.08
CA THR A 465 1.15 -11.65 5.60
C THR A 465 1.85 -10.43 6.24
N ASP A 466 3.18 -10.45 6.30
CA ASP A 466 4.01 -9.34 6.76
C ASP A 466 4.89 -8.83 5.62
N ILE A 467 4.59 -7.63 5.13
CA ILE A 467 5.34 -6.95 4.05
C ILE A 467 6.42 -5.99 4.60
N GLY A 468 6.82 -6.16 5.84
CA GLY A 468 7.69 -5.26 6.59
C GLY A 468 6.92 -4.36 7.57
N THR A 469 5.64 -4.61 7.77
CA THR A 469 4.73 -3.82 8.62
C THR A 469 4.86 -4.15 10.11
N GLY A 470 5.39 -5.33 10.46
CA GLY A 470 5.50 -5.81 11.84
C GLY A 470 4.27 -6.58 12.31
N SER A 471 3.52 -7.19 11.39
CA SER A 471 2.31 -7.98 11.67
C SER A 471 2.58 -9.11 12.68
N TYR A 472 3.71 -9.82 12.56
CA TYR A 472 4.13 -10.83 13.55
C TYR A 472 4.09 -10.28 14.97
N THR A 473 4.65 -9.10 15.18
CA THR A 473 4.80 -8.50 16.51
C THR A 473 3.48 -8.03 17.11
N ILE A 474 2.66 -7.30 16.34
CA ILE A 474 1.37 -6.80 16.86
C ILE A 474 0.35 -7.92 17.09
N ILE A 475 0.40 -9.00 16.30
CA ILE A 475 -0.40 -10.21 16.51
C ILE A 475 0.04 -10.91 17.81
N ALA A 476 1.36 -11.05 18.02
CA ALA A 476 1.88 -11.62 19.28
C ALA A 476 1.49 -10.76 20.49
N GLN A 477 1.62 -9.43 20.40
CA GLN A 477 1.22 -8.52 21.49
C GLN A 477 -0.27 -8.64 21.80
N THR A 478 -1.13 -8.73 20.76
CA THR A 478 -2.58 -8.89 20.93
C THR A 478 -2.91 -10.19 21.66
N ALA A 479 -2.33 -11.31 21.23
CA ALA A 479 -2.57 -12.60 21.86
C ALA A 479 -2.02 -12.64 23.31
N ALA A 480 -0.81 -12.07 23.54
CA ALA A 480 -0.21 -11.98 24.87
C ALA A 480 -1.09 -11.18 25.84
N GLU A 481 -1.58 -10.00 25.42
CA GLU A 481 -2.49 -9.17 26.23
C GLU A 481 -3.78 -9.90 26.55
N MET A 482 -4.38 -10.54 25.54
CA MET A 482 -5.65 -11.27 25.69
C MET A 482 -5.53 -12.46 26.60
N MET A 483 -4.43 -13.23 26.49
CA MET A 483 -4.23 -14.45 27.27
C MET A 483 -3.51 -14.22 28.61
N GLY A 484 -3.10 -12.98 28.90
CA GLY A 484 -2.41 -12.61 30.13
C GLY A 484 -1.04 -13.28 30.29
N VAL A 485 -0.27 -13.37 29.19
CA VAL A 485 1.08 -13.95 29.17
C VAL A 485 2.09 -12.92 28.67
N THR A 486 3.38 -13.18 28.89
CA THR A 486 4.47 -12.42 28.29
C THR A 486 4.63 -12.76 26.81
N ILE A 487 5.18 -11.85 26.02
CA ILE A 487 5.27 -12.03 24.55
C ILE A 487 6.14 -13.22 24.13
N ASP A 488 7.12 -13.60 24.92
CA ASP A 488 7.97 -14.79 24.70
C ASP A 488 7.22 -16.12 24.82
N LYS A 489 6.01 -16.10 25.40
CA LYS A 489 5.09 -17.24 25.45
C LYS A 489 4.14 -17.31 24.25
N VAL A 490 4.32 -16.44 23.25
CA VAL A 490 3.47 -16.41 22.08
C VAL A 490 4.27 -16.70 20.81
N GLY A 491 3.90 -17.79 20.12
CA GLY A 491 4.34 -18.10 18.76
C GLY A 491 3.36 -17.57 17.74
N VAL A 492 3.84 -17.10 16.58
CA VAL A 492 3.00 -16.62 15.48
C VAL A 492 3.42 -17.30 14.17
N GLN A 493 2.45 -17.84 13.45
CA GLN A 493 2.63 -18.45 12.14
C GLN A 493 1.73 -17.72 11.14
N LEU A 494 2.33 -17.15 10.09
CA LEU A 494 1.66 -16.37 9.07
C LEU A 494 1.89 -16.93 7.66
N GLY A 495 1.03 -16.54 6.73
CA GLY A 495 1.27 -16.67 5.31
C GLY A 495 1.15 -18.08 4.76
N ASP A 496 0.35 -18.96 5.34
CA ASP A 496 0.03 -20.30 4.83
C ASP A 496 -1.48 -20.39 4.55
N SER A 497 -1.84 -20.80 3.34
CA SER A 497 -3.24 -20.92 2.90
C SER A 497 -4.06 -22.00 3.63
N ARG A 498 -3.45 -22.80 4.50
CA ARG A 498 -4.15 -23.76 5.38
C ARG A 498 -4.57 -23.15 6.71
N PHE A 499 -4.14 -21.92 6.98
CA PHE A 499 -4.59 -21.16 8.13
C PHE A 499 -5.91 -20.44 7.84
N PRO A 500 -6.63 -19.97 8.87
CA PRO A 500 -7.85 -19.19 8.66
C PRO A 500 -7.61 -17.95 7.79
N VAL A 501 -8.56 -17.68 6.88
CA VAL A 501 -8.48 -16.56 5.95
C VAL A 501 -8.55 -15.24 6.71
N SER A 502 -7.57 -14.38 6.48
CA SER A 502 -7.47 -13.05 7.06
C SER A 502 -7.66 -11.94 6.02
N ALA A 503 -7.61 -10.71 6.50
CA ALA A 503 -7.68 -9.52 5.65
C ALA A 503 -6.50 -9.40 4.67
N GLY A 504 -5.34 -10.02 4.94
CA GLY A 504 -4.10 -9.80 4.21
C GLY A 504 -3.49 -8.41 4.47
N SER A 505 -2.42 -8.07 3.72
CA SER A 505 -1.67 -6.82 3.86
C SER A 505 -1.93 -5.85 2.71
N GLY A 506 -2.76 -4.84 2.93
CA GLY A 506 -3.08 -3.80 1.94
C GLY A 506 -3.90 -2.68 2.55
N GLY A 507 -4.11 -1.56 1.81
CA GLY A 507 -5.05 -0.47 2.13
C GLY A 507 -5.05 0.03 3.58
N GLN A 508 -3.96 -0.11 4.29
CA GLN A 508 -3.76 0.06 5.74
C GLN A 508 -4.75 -0.72 6.66
N PHE A 509 -5.54 -1.64 6.10
CA PHE A 509 -6.53 -2.43 6.88
C PHE A 509 -5.90 -3.61 7.63
N GLY A 510 -4.72 -4.09 7.22
CA GLY A 510 -4.14 -5.35 7.68
C GLY A 510 -3.95 -5.43 9.20
N ALA A 511 -3.36 -4.40 9.81
CA ALA A 511 -3.12 -4.38 11.25
C ALA A 511 -4.42 -4.45 12.06
N ASN A 512 -5.35 -3.54 11.80
CA ASN A 512 -6.61 -3.44 12.54
C ASN A 512 -7.47 -4.69 12.36
N SER A 513 -7.59 -5.20 11.13
CA SER A 513 -8.41 -6.39 10.83
C SER A 513 -7.81 -7.67 11.41
N SER A 514 -6.50 -7.91 11.21
CA SER A 514 -5.87 -9.16 11.68
C SER A 514 -5.83 -9.25 13.21
N THR A 515 -5.49 -8.16 13.90
CA THR A 515 -5.52 -8.15 15.38
C THR A 515 -6.93 -8.31 15.93
N SER A 516 -7.95 -7.81 15.23
CA SER A 516 -9.36 -8.06 15.60
C SER A 516 -9.77 -9.51 15.40
N GLY A 517 -9.26 -10.20 14.38
CA GLY A 517 -9.44 -11.64 14.20
C GLY A 517 -8.80 -12.45 15.33
N VAL A 518 -7.58 -12.07 15.70
CA VAL A 518 -6.88 -12.67 16.87
C VAL A 518 -7.64 -12.43 18.16
N TYR A 519 -8.14 -11.22 18.36
CA TYR A 519 -9.00 -10.89 19.50
C TYR A 519 -10.23 -11.80 19.56
N ALA A 520 -10.94 -12.01 18.45
CA ALA A 520 -12.12 -12.87 18.38
C ALA A 520 -11.80 -14.33 18.75
N ALA A 521 -10.72 -14.87 18.20
CA ALA A 521 -10.26 -16.24 18.53
C ALA A 521 -9.83 -16.38 19.98
N CYS A 522 -9.15 -15.37 20.53
CA CYS A 522 -8.77 -15.34 21.96
C CYS A 522 -9.99 -15.27 22.89
N VAL A 523 -11.01 -14.48 22.58
CA VAL A 523 -12.25 -14.45 23.36
C VAL A 523 -12.86 -15.83 23.42
N LYS A 524 -13.01 -16.50 22.26
CA LYS A 524 -13.53 -17.86 22.18
C LYS A 524 -12.70 -18.88 22.95
N LEU A 525 -11.36 -18.75 22.94
CA LEU A 525 -10.48 -19.60 23.72
C LEU A 525 -10.62 -19.37 25.22
N ARG A 526 -10.71 -18.11 25.65
CA ARG A 526 -10.93 -17.73 27.05
C ARG A 526 -12.24 -18.30 27.59
N ASP A 527 -13.32 -18.21 26.81
CA ASP A 527 -14.63 -18.78 27.17
C ASP A 527 -14.57 -20.32 27.29
N ALA A 528 -13.87 -20.99 26.37
CA ALA A 528 -13.68 -22.44 26.45
C ALA A 528 -12.86 -22.86 27.70
N ILE A 529 -11.85 -22.08 28.07
CA ILE A 529 -11.06 -22.31 29.29
C ILE A 529 -11.93 -22.07 30.53
N ALA A 530 -12.68 -20.98 30.59
CA ALA A 530 -13.57 -20.66 31.72
C ALA A 530 -14.61 -21.78 31.91
N GLN A 531 -15.26 -22.21 30.83
CA GLN A 531 -16.24 -23.31 30.84
C GLN A 531 -15.60 -24.62 31.35
N LYS A 532 -14.41 -24.98 30.86
CA LYS A 532 -13.68 -26.19 31.27
C LYS A 532 -13.36 -26.20 32.76
N LEU A 533 -13.05 -25.02 33.33
CA LEU A 533 -12.71 -24.85 34.76
C LEU A 533 -13.95 -24.63 35.64
N GLY A 534 -15.14 -24.53 35.07
CA GLY A 534 -16.37 -24.20 35.78
C GLY A 534 -16.37 -22.77 36.35
N PHE A 535 -15.74 -21.84 35.65
CA PHE A 535 -15.71 -20.40 35.96
C PHE A 535 -16.78 -19.66 35.16
N ASN A 536 -17.27 -18.53 35.69
CA ASN A 536 -18.11 -17.62 34.94
C ASN A 536 -17.23 -16.80 33.97
N SER A 537 -17.51 -16.85 32.67
CA SER A 537 -16.72 -16.16 31.64
C SER A 537 -16.65 -14.64 31.84
N GLU A 538 -17.68 -14.03 32.46
CA GLU A 538 -17.73 -12.58 32.71
C GLU A 538 -16.78 -12.14 33.83
N ASP A 539 -16.49 -13.01 34.79
CA ASP A 539 -15.70 -12.70 36.00
C ASP A 539 -14.26 -13.22 35.93
N VAL A 540 -13.90 -13.93 34.83
CA VAL A 540 -12.59 -14.56 34.73
C VAL A 540 -11.53 -13.58 34.24
N VAL A 541 -10.39 -13.54 34.96
CA VAL A 541 -9.22 -12.74 34.61
C VAL A 541 -8.09 -13.64 34.19
N PHE A 542 -7.43 -13.29 33.07
CA PHE A 542 -6.22 -13.93 32.58
C PHE A 542 -5.05 -12.98 32.84
N GLU A 543 -4.11 -13.39 33.71
CA GLU A 543 -3.01 -12.53 34.14
C GLU A 543 -1.81 -13.40 34.59
N ASP A 544 -0.60 -13.02 34.22
CA ASP A 544 0.66 -13.65 34.58
C ASP A 544 0.68 -15.18 34.39
N GLY A 545 0.09 -15.64 33.27
CA GLY A 545 -0.03 -17.06 32.94
C GLY A 545 -1.03 -17.85 33.78
N GLN A 546 -1.90 -17.15 34.53
CA GLN A 546 -2.95 -17.72 35.38
C GLN A 546 -4.33 -17.36 34.90
N VAL A 547 -5.28 -18.22 35.16
CA VAL A 547 -6.73 -18.03 35.02
C VAL A 547 -7.33 -17.85 36.39
N LEU A 548 -7.83 -16.66 36.70
CA LEU A 548 -8.28 -16.27 38.01
C LEU A 548 -9.82 -16.13 38.05
N SER A 549 -10.47 -16.67 39.12
CA SER A 549 -11.87 -16.46 39.37
C SER A 549 -12.15 -16.50 40.88
N GLY A 550 -12.47 -15.37 41.46
CA GLY A 550 -12.58 -15.22 42.93
C GLY A 550 -11.27 -15.59 43.61
N ASN A 551 -11.31 -16.58 44.49
CA ASN A 551 -10.14 -17.09 45.21
C ASN A 551 -9.44 -18.27 44.50
N ARG A 552 -9.87 -18.67 43.34
CA ARG A 552 -9.30 -19.77 42.54
C ARG A 552 -8.31 -19.24 41.53
N SER A 553 -7.15 -19.88 41.44
CA SER A 553 -6.11 -19.63 40.45
C SER A 553 -5.70 -20.96 39.81
N VAL A 554 -5.68 -21.03 38.49
CA VAL A 554 -5.26 -22.21 37.73
C VAL A 554 -4.27 -21.75 36.66
N SER A 555 -3.13 -22.40 36.50
CA SER A 555 -2.19 -22.04 35.44
C SER A 555 -2.77 -22.33 34.05
N LEU A 556 -2.34 -21.57 33.04
CA LEU A 556 -2.75 -21.83 31.66
C LEU A 556 -2.37 -23.24 31.19
N ALA A 557 -1.21 -23.72 31.59
CA ALA A 557 -0.76 -25.08 31.28
C ALA A 557 -1.70 -26.16 31.87
N GLU A 558 -2.13 -26.00 33.11
CA GLU A 558 -3.08 -26.90 33.76
C GLU A 558 -4.47 -26.77 33.12
N ALA A 559 -4.93 -25.55 32.81
CA ALA A 559 -6.19 -25.29 32.13
C ALA A 559 -6.23 -25.91 30.72
N ALA A 560 -5.12 -25.89 30.00
CA ALA A 560 -4.99 -26.53 28.68
C ALA A 560 -5.19 -28.05 28.78
N GLY A 561 -4.55 -28.68 29.79
CA GLY A 561 -4.50 -30.13 29.92
C GLY A 561 -3.56 -30.79 28.90
N PRO A 562 -3.46 -32.14 28.87
CA PRO A 562 -2.45 -32.86 28.10
C PRO A 562 -2.59 -32.69 26.58
N GLU A 563 -3.79 -32.49 26.09
CA GLU A 563 -4.08 -32.35 24.64
C GLU A 563 -4.05 -30.89 24.16
N GLY A 564 -3.93 -29.94 25.09
CA GLY A 564 -4.05 -28.52 24.77
C GLY A 564 -5.51 -28.08 24.46
N LEU A 565 -5.64 -26.84 24.09
CA LEU A 565 -6.93 -26.25 23.64
C LEU A 565 -6.72 -25.47 22.35
N LEU A 566 -7.80 -25.36 21.56
CA LEU A 566 -7.80 -24.66 20.30
C LEU A 566 -9.13 -23.90 20.13
N ALA A 567 -9.03 -22.67 19.66
CA ALA A 567 -10.20 -21.93 19.19
C ALA A 567 -9.89 -21.24 17.86
N GLU A 568 -10.90 -21.17 17.01
CA GLU A 568 -10.85 -20.46 15.74
C GLU A 568 -12.08 -19.58 15.62
N ASP A 569 -11.90 -18.33 15.23
CA ASP A 569 -13.01 -17.42 14.96
C ASP A 569 -12.59 -16.40 13.88
N THR A 570 -13.59 -15.73 13.32
CA THR A 570 -13.42 -14.66 12.34
C THR A 570 -14.14 -13.40 12.82
N MET A 571 -13.44 -12.27 12.84
CA MET A 571 -14.07 -10.96 13.04
C MET A 571 -14.83 -10.58 11.77
N GLN A 572 -16.11 -10.33 11.91
CA GLN A 572 -16.98 -9.76 10.90
C GLN A 572 -17.37 -8.34 11.28
N TRP A 573 -17.57 -7.48 10.29
CA TRP A 573 -17.88 -6.09 10.50
C TRP A 573 -19.35 -5.81 10.23
N GLY A 574 -19.98 -5.03 11.12
CA GLY A 574 -21.34 -4.51 10.97
C GLY A 574 -21.34 -3.16 10.20
N ASN A 575 -22.35 -2.37 10.45
CA ASN A 575 -22.64 -1.14 9.69
C ASN A 575 -22.12 0.16 10.37
N LEU A 576 -21.20 0.09 11.30
CA LEU A 576 -20.66 1.30 11.98
C LEU A 576 -20.01 2.28 10.99
N SER A 577 -19.43 1.81 9.91
CA SER A 577 -18.87 2.64 8.84
C SER A 577 -19.93 3.35 7.98
N GLU A 578 -21.17 2.91 8.00
CA GLU A 578 -22.29 3.58 7.32
C GLU A 578 -22.78 4.78 8.13
N THR A 579 -22.75 4.67 9.47
CA THR A 579 -23.21 5.72 10.39
C THR A 579 -22.13 6.71 10.78
N HIS A 580 -20.87 6.32 10.71
CA HIS A 580 -19.72 7.16 11.06
C HIS A 580 -18.63 7.04 9.99
N GLN A 581 -18.12 8.16 9.50
CA GLN A 581 -16.96 8.18 8.64
C GLN A 581 -15.71 7.82 9.44
N GLN A 582 -15.07 6.71 9.11
CA GLN A 582 -13.83 6.28 9.75
C GLN A 582 -12.63 6.66 8.89
N SER A 583 -11.75 7.49 9.45
CA SER A 583 -10.56 7.96 8.76
C SER A 583 -9.41 8.21 9.73
N THR A 584 -8.19 8.21 9.21
CA THR A 584 -6.99 8.67 9.91
C THR A 584 -6.60 10.04 9.40
N PHE A 585 -6.04 10.85 10.27
CA PHE A 585 -5.64 12.22 9.99
C PHE A 585 -4.20 12.47 10.43
N GLY A 586 -3.57 13.49 9.85
CA GLY A 586 -2.26 13.91 10.28
C GLY A 586 -1.85 15.23 9.63
N ALA A 587 -0.64 15.67 9.96
CA ALA A 587 -0.01 16.81 9.33
C ALA A 587 1.46 16.53 9.10
N HIS A 588 1.97 16.93 7.93
CA HIS A 588 3.37 16.87 7.56
C HIS A 588 3.98 18.27 7.50
N PHE A 589 5.13 18.41 8.11
CA PHE A 589 5.94 19.63 8.10
C PHE A 589 7.30 19.31 7.51
N VAL A 590 7.76 20.13 6.57
CA VAL A 590 9.03 19.92 5.88
C VAL A 590 9.79 21.24 5.81
N GLU A 591 11.10 21.21 6.06
CA GLU A 591 12.03 22.30 5.75
C GLU A 591 12.98 21.83 4.65
N VAL A 592 13.11 22.64 3.61
CA VAL A 592 14.02 22.38 2.48
C VAL A 592 15.04 23.50 2.34
N GLY A 593 16.16 23.16 1.67
CA GLY A 593 17.06 24.12 1.05
C GLY A 593 17.01 23.94 -0.47
N VAL A 594 16.92 25.05 -1.21
CA VAL A 594 17.03 25.10 -2.67
C VAL A 594 18.29 25.87 -3.02
N ASP A 595 19.24 25.25 -3.71
CA ASP A 595 20.48 25.89 -4.13
C ASP A 595 20.24 26.79 -5.35
N VAL A 596 20.56 28.06 -5.25
CA VAL A 596 20.31 29.07 -6.30
C VAL A 596 21.15 28.86 -7.56
N ALA A 597 22.31 28.20 -7.45
CA ALA A 597 23.19 27.97 -8.59
C ALA A 597 22.84 26.75 -9.41
N THR A 598 22.23 25.74 -8.78
CA THR A 598 21.98 24.44 -9.41
C THR A 598 20.51 24.07 -9.51
N GLY A 599 19.64 24.69 -8.71
CA GLY A 599 18.23 24.25 -8.54
C GLY A 599 18.09 23.00 -7.67
N GLU A 600 19.19 22.46 -7.12
CA GLU A 600 19.16 21.29 -6.27
C GLU A 600 18.31 21.55 -5.03
N THR A 601 17.37 20.64 -4.75
CA THR A 601 16.53 20.67 -3.55
C THR A 601 17.00 19.61 -2.56
N ARG A 602 17.24 20.00 -1.30
CA ARG A 602 17.58 19.08 -0.20
C ARG A 602 16.59 19.19 0.94
N ILE A 603 16.11 18.04 1.39
CA ILE A 603 15.34 17.96 2.63
C ILE A 603 16.29 18.24 3.81
N ARG A 604 15.91 19.14 4.70
CA ARG A 604 16.69 19.46 5.92
C ARG A 604 16.12 18.73 7.14
N ARG A 605 14.82 18.74 7.29
CA ARG A 605 14.10 18.03 8.36
C ARG A 605 12.63 17.85 8.00
N MET A 606 12.03 16.82 8.58
CA MET A 606 10.63 16.47 8.39
C MET A 606 10.00 16.09 9.74
N LEU A 607 8.74 16.44 9.92
CA LEU A 607 7.92 16.03 11.05
C LEU A 607 6.56 15.52 10.53
N ALA A 608 6.12 14.37 11.00
CA ALA A 608 4.74 13.89 10.87
C ALA A 608 4.06 13.85 12.23
N VAL A 609 2.86 14.42 12.33
CA VAL A 609 1.95 14.24 13.48
C VAL A 609 0.76 13.43 13.00
N CYS A 610 0.46 12.31 13.66
CA CYS A 610 -0.53 11.34 13.19
C CYS A 610 -1.60 11.05 14.26
N ALA A 611 -2.87 11.12 13.85
CA ALA A 611 -4.06 10.74 14.61
C ALA A 611 -4.66 9.47 13.97
N ALA A 612 -4.39 8.31 14.58
CA ALA A 612 -4.72 6.98 14.03
C ALA A 612 -5.32 6.03 15.09
N GLY A 613 -5.99 6.57 16.10
CA GLY A 613 -6.49 5.79 17.21
C GLY A 613 -5.36 5.18 18.03
N ARG A 614 -5.64 4.09 18.73
CA ARG A 614 -4.62 3.41 19.55
C ARG A 614 -3.45 2.92 18.71
N ILE A 615 -2.24 3.25 19.12
CA ILE A 615 -1.00 2.72 18.54
C ILE A 615 -0.68 1.38 19.20
N LEU A 616 -0.79 0.29 18.45
CA LEU A 616 -0.58 -1.07 18.97
C LEU A 616 0.89 -1.35 19.30
N ASN A 617 1.81 -0.80 18.50
CA ASN A 617 3.24 -0.84 18.74
C ASN A 617 3.91 0.43 18.20
N PRO A 618 4.46 1.30 19.06
CA PRO A 618 5.04 2.58 18.62
C PRO A 618 6.31 2.42 17.77
N VAL A 619 7.08 1.33 17.92
CA VAL A 619 8.30 1.09 17.13
C VAL A 619 7.96 0.77 15.67
N THR A 620 7.04 -0.18 15.46
CA THR A 620 6.64 -0.57 14.10
C THR A 620 5.79 0.50 13.43
N ALA A 621 4.91 1.18 14.15
CA ALA A 621 4.11 2.30 13.64
C ALA A 621 5.01 3.46 13.19
N ARG A 622 5.99 3.86 14.03
CA ARG A 622 6.97 4.90 13.68
C ARG A 622 7.77 4.52 12.42
N SER A 623 8.21 3.27 12.33
CA SER A 623 8.92 2.74 11.15
C SER A 623 8.08 2.86 9.87
N GLN A 624 6.76 2.60 9.94
CA GLN A 624 5.86 2.74 8.80
C GLN A 624 5.74 4.20 8.36
N VAL A 625 5.58 5.14 9.28
CA VAL A 625 5.46 6.56 8.95
C VAL A 625 6.77 7.09 8.35
N ILE A 626 7.93 6.76 8.93
CA ILE A 626 9.25 7.14 8.39
C ILE A 626 9.44 6.61 6.97
N GLY A 627 9.17 5.30 6.73
CA GLY A 627 9.28 4.73 5.40
C GLY A 627 8.31 5.34 4.38
N ALA A 628 7.15 5.82 4.84
CA ALA A 628 6.19 6.52 4.00
C ALA A 628 6.63 7.95 3.67
N MET A 629 7.19 8.68 4.64
CA MET A 629 7.79 10.00 4.43
C MET A 629 8.94 9.92 3.42
N THR A 630 9.82 8.90 3.55
CA THR A 630 10.92 8.65 2.60
C THR A 630 10.41 8.42 1.18
N MET A 631 9.37 7.58 1.01
CA MET A 631 8.73 7.37 -0.28
C MET A 631 8.11 8.67 -0.83
N GLY A 632 7.54 9.51 0.03
CA GLY A 632 7.00 10.83 -0.36
C GLY A 632 8.08 11.82 -0.84
N VAL A 633 9.30 11.72 -0.32
CA VAL A 633 10.45 12.50 -0.84
C VAL A 633 10.77 12.07 -2.27
N GLY A 634 10.88 10.76 -2.53
CA GLY A 634 11.06 10.25 -3.89
C GLY A 634 9.96 10.70 -4.84
N GLY A 635 8.69 10.55 -4.44
CA GLY A 635 7.54 11.00 -5.23
C GLY A 635 7.49 12.51 -5.50
N ALA A 636 8.07 13.32 -4.60
CA ALA A 636 8.17 14.78 -4.81
C ALA A 636 9.33 15.17 -5.74
N LEU A 637 10.48 14.51 -5.66
CA LEU A 637 11.75 15.05 -6.19
C LEU A 637 12.37 14.23 -7.33
N SER A 638 12.15 12.90 -7.41
CA SER A 638 12.94 12.06 -8.31
C SER A 638 12.19 10.90 -9.00
N GLU A 639 11.12 10.37 -8.38
CA GLU A 639 10.48 9.16 -8.87
C GLU A 639 9.52 9.43 -10.04
N GLU A 640 9.87 8.94 -11.22
CA GLU A 640 9.07 8.93 -12.44
C GLU A 640 9.40 7.71 -13.27
N LEU A 641 8.39 6.96 -13.73
CA LEU A 641 8.53 6.00 -14.81
C LEU A 641 8.39 6.71 -16.14
N ALA A 642 9.50 6.89 -16.84
CA ALA A 642 9.54 7.56 -18.13
C ALA A 642 9.01 6.65 -19.25
N VAL A 643 7.94 7.07 -19.92
CA VAL A 643 7.30 6.30 -20.99
C VAL A 643 7.93 6.60 -22.34
N ASP A 644 8.39 5.58 -23.07
CA ASP A 644 8.60 5.72 -24.54
C ASP A 644 7.24 5.75 -25.22
N THR A 645 6.75 6.94 -25.53
CA THR A 645 5.43 7.15 -26.15
C THR A 645 5.33 6.68 -27.60
N ARG A 646 6.42 6.16 -28.20
CA ARG A 646 6.44 5.57 -29.55
C ARG A 646 6.25 4.05 -29.49
N ARG A 647 6.75 3.40 -28.43
CA ARG A 647 6.82 1.93 -28.30
C ARG A 647 6.02 1.37 -27.14
N GLY A 648 5.58 2.20 -26.18
CA GLY A 648 4.69 1.83 -25.07
C GLY A 648 5.37 1.02 -23.98
N PHE A 649 6.54 1.47 -23.49
CA PHE A 649 7.20 0.84 -22.35
C PHE A 649 7.90 1.86 -21.45
N PHE A 650 8.16 1.50 -20.22
CA PHE A 650 8.94 2.29 -19.28
C PHE A 650 10.42 2.09 -19.54
N VAL A 651 11.14 3.16 -19.90
CA VAL A 651 12.56 3.08 -20.33
C VAL A 651 13.53 2.94 -19.17
N ASN A 652 13.24 3.57 -18.03
CA ASN A 652 14.04 3.49 -16.80
C ASN A 652 13.54 2.33 -15.91
N HIS A 653 13.66 1.13 -16.42
CA HIS A 653 13.05 -0.08 -15.88
C HIS A 653 13.96 -0.87 -14.91
N ASP A 654 14.88 -0.20 -14.26
CA ASP A 654 15.73 -0.75 -13.19
C ASP A 654 16.03 0.31 -12.12
N LEU A 655 16.70 -0.09 -11.03
CA LEU A 655 17.03 0.82 -9.93
C LEU A 655 18.22 1.76 -10.22
N ALA A 656 18.86 1.65 -11.39
CA ALA A 656 19.86 2.61 -11.83
C ALA A 656 19.22 3.80 -12.54
N GLY A 657 18.06 3.60 -13.17
CA GLY A 657 17.34 4.65 -13.88
C GLY A 657 16.08 5.14 -13.16
N TYR A 658 15.50 4.36 -12.24
CA TYR A 658 14.38 4.76 -11.39
C TYR A 658 14.91 5.12 -9.99
N GLU A 659 14.98 6.40 -9.68
CA GLU A 659 15.68 6.95 -8.52
C GLU A 659 14.76 7.01 -7.28
N VAL A 660 14.92 6.05 -6.38
CA VAL A 660 14.26 6.08 -5.07
C VAL A 660 15.09 6.87 -4.05
N ALA A 661 14.42 7.58 -3.13
CA ALA A 661 15.09 8.31 -2.07
C ALA A 661 15.91 7.38 -1.18
N VAL A 662 17.14 7.77 -0.84
CA VAL A 662 18.08 7.05 0.02
C VAL A 662 18.33 7.80 1.33
N HIS A 663 19.10 7.23 2.25
CA HIS A 663 19.36 7.83 3.57
C HIS A 663 19.99 9.24 3.51
N ALA A 664 20.77 9.54 2.45
CA ALA A 664 21.34 10.86 2.26
C ALA A 664 20.31 11.94 1.96
N ASP A 665 19.16 11.56 1.40
CA ASP A 665 18.09 12.48 1.01
C ASP A 665 17.16 12.83 2.17
N VAL A 666 17.20 12.06 3.27
CA VAL A 666 16.28 12.19 4.42
C VAL A 666 17.02 12.23 5.76
N PRO A 667 17.79 13.28 6.04
CA PRO A 667 18.72 13.30 7.17
C PRO A 667 18.03 13.31 8.53
N HIS A 668 16.83 13.86 8.66
CA HIS A 668 16.11 13.96 9.94
C HIS A 668 14.61 13.84 9.75
N GLN A 669 14.02 12.80 10.35
CA GLN A 669 12.59 12.52 10.33
C GLN A 669 12.08 12.28 11.76
N GLU A 670 11.10 13.06 12.19
CA GLU A 670 10.41 12.93 13.47
C GLU A 670 8.97 12.48 13.25
N VAL A 671 8.44 11.64 14.16
CA VAL A 671 7.05 11.17 14.14
C VAL A 671 6.47 11.31 15.53
N ILE A 672 5.31 11.95 15.62
CA ILE A 672 4.51 12.10 16.85
C ILE A 672 3.15 11.45 16.61
N PHE A 673 2.69 10.66 17.56
CA PHE A 673 1.35 10.12 17.57
C PHE A 673 0.49 10.90 18.57
N MET A 674 -0.74 11.25 18.15
CA MET A 674 -1.73 11.80 19.07
C MET A 674 -2.16 10.71 20.06
N ASP A 675 -2.35 11.09 21.31
CA ASP A 675 -2.87 10.17 22.35
C ASP A 675 -4.39 10.08 22.24
N GLU A 676 -4.84 9.10 21.44
CA GLU A 676 -6.27 8.93 21.13
C GLU A 676 -6.66 7.45 20.96
N THR A 677 -7.95 7.20 21.00
CA THR A 677 -8.56 5.90 20.68
C THR A 677 -9.82 6.10 19.86
N ASP A 678 -10.16 5.14 18.99
CA ASP A 678 -11.41 5.17 18.23
C ASP A 678 -12.24 3.90 18.50
N PRO A 679 -13.19 3.95 19.44
CA PRO A 679 -14.03 2.79 19.76
C PRO A 679 -14.93 2.32 18.61
N MET A 680 -15.19 3.17 17.59
CA MET A 680 -15.98 2.80 16.42
C MET A 680 -15.20 1.97 15.41
N SER A 681 -13.86 1.99 15.47
CA SER A 681 -13.02 1.36 14.46
C SER A 681 -12.85 -0.15 14.64
N SER A 682 -12.69 -0.62 15.87
CA SER A 682 -12.47 -2.04 16.20
C SER A 682 -12.42 -2.29 17.72
N PRO A 683 -12.41 -3.56 18.17
CA PRO A 683 -12.13 -3.91 19.57
C PRO A 683 -10.78 -3.39 20.07
N MET A 684 -9.80 -3.22 19.17
CA MET A 684 -8.47 -2.67 19.47
C MET A 684 -8.50 -1.16 19.68
N LYS A 685 -9.56 -0.47 19.25
CA LYS A 685 -9.71 1.00 19.21
C LYS A 685 -8.60 1.68 18.40
N ALA A 686 -8.03 0.95 17.43
CA ALA A 686 -6.93 1.34 16.56
C ALA A 686 -7.44 1.60 15.14
N LYS A 687 -6.73 2.42 14.39
CA LYS A 687 -6.90 2.60 12.94
C LYS A 687 -5.60 2.28 12.22
N GLY A 688 -5.67 2.10 10.88
CA GLY A 688 -4.48 1.86 10.09
C GLY A 688 -3.56 3.08 10.03
N ILE A 689 -2.24 2.87 9.93
CA ILE A 689 -1.25 3.96 9.82
C ILE A 689 -0.22 3.74 8.71
N GLY A 690 -0.24 2.55 8.08
CA GLY A 690 0.78 2.15 7.12
C GLY A 690 0.85 3.01 5.85
N GLU A 691 -0.23 3.70 5.50
CA GLU A 691 -0.34 4.56 4.31
C GLU A 691 -0.48 6.05 4.65
N LEU A 692 -1.01 6.40 5.83
CA LEU A 692 -1.20 7.78 6.26
C LEU A 692 0.08 8.61 6.15
N GLY A 693 1.22 8.04 6.52
CA GLY A 693 2.51 8.72 6.50
C GLY A 693 3.00 9.15 5.11
N LEU A 694 2.41 8.64 4.01
CA LEU A 694 2.69 9.08 2.64
C LEU A 694 1.77 10.23 2.20
N CYS A 695 0.55 10.24 2.74
CA CYS A 695 -0.49 11.19 2.36
C CYS A 695 -0.10 12.62 2.74
N GLY A 696 0.08 13.50 1.75
CA GLY A 696 0.44 14.91 1.95
C GLY A 696 1.93 15.24 1.97
N VAL A 697 2.83 14.26 2.17
CA VAL A 697 4.29 14.52 2.26
C VAL A 697 4.82 15.25 1.04
N SER A 698 4.52 14.76 -0.16
CA SER A 698 5.01 15.36 -1.41
C SER A 698 4.49 16.79 -1.59
N ALA A 699 3.25 17.07 -1.17
CA ALA A 699 2.70 18.43 -1.19
C ALA A 699 3.39 19.35 -0.16
N ALA A 700 3.69 18.85 1.05
CA ALA A 700 4.44 19.62 2.04
C ALA A 700 5.83 19.99 1.52
N ILE A 701 6.49 19.10 0.77
CA ILE A 701 7.77 19.36 0.08
C ILE A 701 7.58 20.44 -0.99
N ALA A 702 6.57 20.32 -1.85
CA ALA A 702 6.27 21.31 -2.89
C ALA A 702 6.00 22.70 -2.29
N ASN A 703 5.24 22.77 -1.20
CA ASN A 703 4.96 24.01 -0.47
C ASN A 703 6.21 24.58 0.20
N ALA A 704 7.11 23.71 0.70
CA ALA A 704 8.40 24.14 1.25
C ALA A 704 9.33 24.70 0.16
N ILE A 705 9.37 24.09 -1.03
CA ILE A 705 10.14 24.57 -2.19
C ILE A 705 9.61 25.94 -2.63
N HIS A 706 8.30 26.11 -2.71
CA HIS A 706 7.71 27.42 -3.01
C HIS A 706 8.07 28.46 -1.95
N ASN A 707 7.95 28.13 -0.68
CA ASN A 707 8.34 29.06 0.39
C ASN A 707 9.84 29.40 0.36
N ALA A 708 10.71 28.44 -0.04
CA ALA A 708 12.14 28.71 -0.20
C ALA A 708 12.44 29.64 -1.39
N SER A 709 11.88 29.35 -2.56
CA SER A 709 12.30 29.91 -3.84
C SER A 709 11.36 30.97 -4.42
N GLY A 710 10.10 31.01 -3.99
CA GLY A 710 9.03 31.76 -4.64
C GLY A 710 8.49 31.10 -5.91
N VAL A 711 9.03 29.94 -6.34
CA VAL A 711 8.65 29.24 -7.56
C VAL A 711 7.59 28.18 -7.24
N ARG A 712 6.42 28.28 -7.88
CA ARG A 712 5.35 27.28 -7.72
C ARG A 712 5.39 26.26 -8.86
N VAL A 713 5.80 25.01 -8.53
CA VAL A 713 5.80 23.89 -9.46
C VAL A 713 4.59 23.01 -9.20
N ARG A 714 3.84 22.69 -10.26
CA ARG A 714 2.59 21.89 -10.22
C ARG A 714 2.73 20.54 -10.96
N HIS A 715 3.93 20.25 -11.45
CA HIS A 715 4.25 19.06 -12.23
C HIS A 715 5.32 18.24 -11.51
N TYR A 716 4.94 17.11 -10.93
CA TYR A 716 5.87 16.22 -10.24
C TYR A 716 6.62 15.28 -11.21
N PRO A 717 7.80 14.80 -10.84
CA PRO A 717 8.62 15.24 -9.71
C PRO A 717 9.15 16.68 -9.91
N ILE A 718 9.48 17.37 -8.80
CA ILE A 718 10.01 18.74 -8.83
C ILE A 718 11.53 18.66 -9.00
N THR A 719 11.94 18.47 -10.24
CA THR A 719 13.34 18.35 -10.64
C THR A 719 13.99 19.73 -10.82
N LEU A 720 15.30 19.77 -10.80
CA LEU A 720 16.09 21.03 -10.79
C LEU A 720 15.80 21.95 -12.00
N GLU A 721 15.59 21.39 -13.19
CA GLU A 721 15.29 22.14 -14.41
C GLU A 721 13.95 22.89 -14.35
N LYS A 722 13.04 22.50 -13.46
CA LYS A 722 11.76 23.19 -13.23
C LYS A 722 11.90 24.41 -12.32
N LEU A 723 13.06 24.58 -11.69
CA LEU A 723 13.34 25.66 -10.74
C LEU A 723 14.35 26.65 -11.28
N ILE A 724 15.43 26.19 -11.92
CA ILE A 724 16.67 26.93 -12.15
C ILE A 724 16.46 28.25 -12.91
N ASP A 725 15.59 28.29 -13.92
CA ASP A 725 15.34 29.47 -14.74
C ASP A 725 14.59 30.60 -13.99
N SER A 726 13.99 30.28 -12.84
CA SER A 726 13.19 31.22 -12.04
C SER A 726 13.84 31.55 -10.70
N LEU A 727 15.02 30.99 -10.40
CA LEU A 727 15.76 31.29 -9.17
C LEU A 727 16.47 32.66 -9.26
N PRO A 728 16.67 33.36 -8.11
CA PRO A 728 17.42 34.58 -8.10
C PRO A 728 18.91 34.32 -8.43
N ASP A 729 19.60 35.38 -8.93
CA ASP A 729 21.02 35.31 -9.23
C ASP A 729 21.86 34.84 -8.04
N VAL A 730 22.97 34.16 -8.35
CA VAL A 730 24.01 33.82 -7.37
C VAL A 730 24.62 35.11 -6.86
N ALA A 731 24.55 35.36 -5.56
CA ALA A 731 25.02 36.60 -4.94
C ALA A 731 26.54 36.67 -4.87
#